data_e00aed5dbc35e26bc82ae162b07d090a
#
_entry.id   e00aed5dbc35e26bc82ae162b07d090a
#
_cell.length_a   1.000
_cell.length_b   1.000
_cell.length_c   1.000
_cell.angle_alpha   90.00
_cell.angle_beta   90.00
_cell.angle_gamma   90.00
#
_symmetry.space_group_name_H-M   'P 1'
#
loop_
_entity.id
_entity.type
_entity.pdbx_description
1 polymer ?
#
loop_
_entity_poly.entity_id
_entity_poly.type
_entity_poly.pdbx_seq_one_letter_code
_entity_poly.pdbx_strand_id
1 'polypeptide(L)'
;MEEETNGMIFPEIEGEPYETWVAGAIQLPLWLRDMDGRRRPWIAACLSLDSDLVVTEGPADDDEGQGFVLVREVVVQAARRWDVRPARVLVPEAGLARELGELLAPAGVRVEAREDLPLLRSLLSGACEEIAPPDRIAGPLSGRGVSVEQIRSFTRTAAGFFASGVWRRVSKDDLFEVESPEPGPGLHFLAVVGQSSTHPMLAFFEDEDAFDAFQGGLIEEAVGEGVLWIVELCPRWKVSRADAALWEREGLPMVGDLQIPRAYGLQRGPGLRPDSRTLDFLEGMLAALASTSEAELDSGRWGRRVVTFRGELDVRLSLPDLLAAEEGEEPEPVTLVGPKVTASGWRSLTRLMGQGKIKTPEEAQEFLEGLEAGAPMPEPSTPEEQALDLLEQAYVALGRRRLLLARRALAIWPDCAEAWRFLAGETLDDAEALDLFRRGVEAGERALGPEAFEKEAGRFGEIPAARSYLQVRAGLADALASLGRREEAVSHFEEILRLDPGDPLGAQRLLIDVLLELGRDEAAAAWLDRSLEDGFPHEPYTRALLAFRREGDSLEARQCLRKALQVNRFVPGLLLGRRELPPPPSVPWLRPGSEDEAAAYALSSEDVWQQTPGALEWLEQRTAIPRKPEKKGKEARRKHEAPRRPKKKKRRR
;
A
#
# COMPACT_ATOMS: atom_id res chain seq x y z
N MET A 1 -17.87 -32.28 6.89
CA MET A 1 -18.50 -31.52 7.98
C MET A 1 -19.08 -32.43 9.04
N GLU A 2 -18.40 -33.55 9.34
CA GLU A 2 -18.80 -34.51 10.41
C GLU A 2 -17.56 -35.07 11.15
N GLU A 3 -16.37 -34.50 10.97
CA GLU A 3 -15.12 -35.02 11.58
C GLU A 3 -14.47 -34.12 12.63
N GLU A 4 -14.99 -32.92 12.92
CA GLU A 4 -14.40 -32.01 13.91
C GLU A 4 -15.09 -31.98 15.29
N THR A 5 -16.10 -32.80 15.52
CA THR A 5 -16.68 -33.03 16.86
C THR A 5 -16.00 -34.17 17.61
N ASN A 6 -14.73 -34.44 17.33
CA ASN A 6 -13.99 -35.41 18.11
C ASN A 6 -13.63 -34.79 19.46
N GLY A 7 -14.41 -35.14 20.48
CA GLY A 7 -14.57 -34.57 21.80
C GLY A 7 -13.26 -34.02 22.38
N MET A 8 -13.27 -32.73 22.67
CA MET A 8 -12.26 -32.09 23.50
C MET A 8 -12.31 -32.75 24.88
N ILE A 9 -11.39 -33.68 25.11
CA ILE A 9 -11.31 -34.46 26.35
C ILE A 9 -10.38 -33.70 27.29
N PHE A 10 -10.87 -33.47 28.52
CA PHE A 10 -10.01 -32.93 29.57
C PHE A 10 -8.89 -33.96 29.89
N PRO A 11 -7.60 -33.52 29.97
CA PRO A 11 -6.49 -34.44 30.17
C PRO A 11 -6.59 -35.20 31.52
N GLU A 12 -6.15 -36.45 31.52
CA GLU A 12 -5.96 -37.21 32.76
C GLU A 12 -4.70 -36.67 33.46
N ILE A 13 -4.89 -36.04 34.62
CA ILE A 13 -3.80 -35.45 35.40
C ILE A 13 -3.79 -36.16 36.77
N GLU A 14 -2.62 -36.74 37.13
CA GLU A 14 -2.44 -37.43 38.40
C GLU A 14 -2.30 -36.39 39.54
N GLY A 15 -2.87 -36.69 40.71
CA GLY A 15 -2.78 -35.85 41.90
C GLY A 15 -4.15 -35.37 42.41
N GLU A 16 -4.14 -34.86 43.65
CA GLU A 16 -5.36 -34.27 44.23
C GLU A 16 -5.61 -32.87 43.63
N PRO A 17 -6.85 -32.52 43.28
CA PRO A 17 -7.21 -31.20 42.77
C PRO A 17 -7.12 -30.16 43.91
N TYR A 18 -6.35 -29.09 43.73
CA TYR A 18 -6.13 -28.09 44.78
C TYR A 18 -6.34 -26.63 44.36
N GLU A 19 -6.24 -26.31 43.06
CA GLU A 19 -6.32 -24.95 42.59
C GLU A 19 -7.77 -24.50 42.30
N THR A 20 -7.99 -23.18 42.41
CA THR A 20 -9.18 -22.51 41.89
C THR A 20 -8.82 -21.72 40.64
N TRP A 21 -9.46 -22.06 39.55
CA TRP A 21 -9.28 -21.33 38.29
C TRP A 21 -10.46 -20.41 38.00
N VAL A 22 -10.22 -19.39 37.21
CA VAL A 22 -11.23 -18.49 36.67
C VAL A 22 -11.11 -18.47 35.17
N ALA A 23 -12.20 -18.69 34.44
CA ALA A 23 -12.21 -18.71 32.98
C ALA A 23 -13.41 -17.94 32.41
N GLY A 24 -13.21 -17.33 31.24
CA GLY A 24 -14.26 -16.61 30.53
C GLY A 24 -13.76 -16.05 29.21
N ALA A 25 -14.68 -15.45 28.47
CA ALA A 25 -14.40 -14.85 27.16
C ALA A 25 -14.98 -13.43 27.07
N ILE A 26 -14.45 -12.65 26.14
CA ILE A 26 -14.99 -11.34 25.75
C ILE A 26 -14.96 -11.23 24.22
N GLN A 27 -16.02 -10.64 23.67
CA GLN A 27 -16.08 -10.34 22.25
C GLN A 27 -15.25 -9.07 21.96
N LEU A 28 -14.33 -9.17 20.99
CA LEU A 28 -13.50 -8.04 20.58
C LEU A 28 -14.35 -6.95 19.91
N PRO A 29 -14.01 -5.69 20.09
CA PRO A 29 -14.72 -4.57 19.48
C PRO A 29 -14.28 -4.29 18.04
N LEU A 30 -13.83 -5.29 17.32
CA LEU A 30 -13.42 -5.23 15.92
C LEU A 30 -14.13 -6.30 15.10
N TRP A 31 -14.15 -6.13 13.79
CA TRP A 31 -14.79 -7.05 12.86
C TRP A 31 -13.75 -7.91 12.15
N LEU A 32 -14.05 -9.17 11.93
CA LEU A 32 -13.20 -10.01 11.08
C LEU A 32 -13.33 -9.57 9.61
N ARG A 33 -12.22 -9.69 8.88
CA ARG A 33 -12.16 -9.47 7.43
C ARG A 33 -12.61 -10.76 6.71
N ASP A 34 -13.84 -11.17 6.96
CA ASP A 34 -14.48 -12.27 6.26
C ASP A 34 -15.37 -11.77 5.10
N MET A 35 -15.87 -12.68 4.29
CA MET A 35 -16.71 -12.39 3.13
C MET A 35 -17.97 -11.57 3.50
N ASP A 36 -18.47 -11.71 4.71
CA ASP A 36 -19.68 -11.05 5.20
C ASP A 36 -19.42 -9.80 6.05
N GLY A 37 -18.20 -9.64 6.61
CA GLY A 37 -17.83 -8.51 7.49
C GLY A 37 -18.74 -8.33 8.71
N ARG A 38 -19.47 -9.37 9.12
CA ARG A 38 -20.53 -9.31 10.11
C ARG A 38 -20.15 -9.93 11.45
N ARG A 39 -18.98 -10.58 11.53
CA ARG A 39 -18.57 -11.35 12.69
C ARG A 39 -17.52 -10.62 13.50
N ARG A 40 -17.66 -10.66 14.82
CA ARG A 40 -16.68 -10.16 15.77
C ARG A 40 -16.00 -11.33 16.46
N PRO A 41 -14.66 -11.39 16.46
CA PRO A 41 -13.98 -12.49 17.11
C PRO A 41 -14.09 -12.40 18.62
N TRP A 42 -13.91 -13.56 19.27
CA TRP A 42 -13.83 -13.70 20.71
C TRP A 42 -12.39 -13.96 21.14
N ILE A 43 -12.06 -13.54 22.36
CA ILE A 43 -10.87 -13.98 23.10
C ILE A 43 -11.32 -14.60 24.41
N ALA A 44 -10.64 -15.65 24.82
CA ALA A 44 -10.88 -16.31 26.09
C ALA A 44 -9.60 -16.31 26.95
N ALA A 45 -9.78 -16.38 28.25
CA ALA A 45 -8.69 -16.51 29.20
C ALA A 45 -9.05 -17.49 30.30
N CYS A 46 -8.04 -18.20 30.79
CA CYS A 46 -8.06 -18.99 32.00
C CYS A 46 -6.89 -18.58 32.90
N LEU A 47 -7.17 -18.30 34.16
CA LEU A 47 -6.15 -17.93 35.14
C LEU A 47 -6.33 -18.77 36.41
N SER A 48 -5.21 -19.14 37.06
CA SER A 48 -5.21 -19.72 38.39
C SER A 48 -5.17 -18.61 39.45
N LEU A 49 -6.03 -18.73 40.47
CA LEU A 49 -6.02 -17.80 41.60
C LEU A 49 -4.92 -18.13 42.63
N ASP A 50 -4.33 -19.31 42.53
CA ASP A 50 -3.39 -19.84 43.50
C ASP A 50 -1.93 -19.72 43.02
N SER A 51 -1.68 -19.77 41.70
CA SER A 51 -0.33 -19.81 41.10
C SER A 51 -0.05 -18.67 40.12
N ASP A 52 -0.93 -17.70 39.95
CA ASP A 52 -0.83 -16.56 39.02
C ASP A 52 -0.53 -16.96 37.55
N LEU A 53 -0.80 -18.22 37.18
CA LEU A 53 -0.63 -18.70 35.83
C LEU A 53 -1.80 -18.26 34.96
N VAL A 54 -1.51 -17.86 33.71
CA VAL A 54 -2.51 -17.38 32.73
C VAL A 54 -2.30 -18.09 31.41
N VAL A 55 -3.41 -18.49 30.78
CA VAL A 55 -3.48 -18.89 29.36
C VAL A 55 -4.56 -18.08 28.69
N THR A 56 -4.29 -17.59 27.49
CA THR A 56 -5.23 -16.89 26.63
C THR A 56 -5.34 -17.59 25.29
N GLU A 57 -6.53 -17.55 24.67
CA GLU A 57 -6.82 -18.14 23.37
C GLU A 57 -7.61 -17.16 22.52
N GLY A 58 -7.40 -17.19 21.21
CA GLY A 58 -8.02 -16.29 20.24
C GLY A 58 -7.05 -15.24 19.68
N PRO A 59 -7.51 -14.34 18.81
CA PRO A 59 -8.92 -14.15 18.44
C PRO A 59 -9.46 -15.26 17.52
N ALA A 60 -10.65 -15.78 17.80
CA ALA A 60 -11.32 -16.78 17.00
C ALA A 60 -12.82 -16.49 16.88
N ASP A 61 -13.43 -17.07 15.86
CA ASP A 61 -14.86 -16.95 15.61
C ASP A 61 -15.62 -18.03 16.43
N ASP A 62 -16.69 -17.63 17.11
CA ASP A 62 -17.58 -18.54 17.83
C ASP A 62 -19.02 -18.09 17.63
N ASP A 63 -19.59 -18.51 16.51
CA ASP A 63 -20.96 -18.14 16.11
C ASP A 63 -22.05 -18.74 16.99
N GLU A 64 -21.81 -19.90 17.60
CA GLU A 64 -22.85 -20.69 18.27
C GLU A 64 -22.83 -20.53 19.79
N GLY A 65 -21.67 -20.25 20.38
CA GLY A 65 -21.46 -20.38 21.81
C GLY A 65 -21.15 -19.09 22.58
N GLN A 66 -21.25 -17.92 22.02
CA GLN A 66 -20.90 -16.66 22.70
C GLN A 66 -19.50 -16.70 23.37
N GLY A 67 -18.54 -17.31 22.72
CA GLY A 67 -17.20 -17.53 23.26
C GLY A 67 -17.04 -18.80 24.10
N PHE A 68 -18.08 -19.60 24.27
CA PHE A 68 -18.05 -20.79 25.15
C PHE A 68 -17.11 -21.87 24.63
N VAL A 69 -17.02 -22.09 23.30
CA VAL A 69 -16.06 -23.02 22.70
C VAL A 69 -14.63 -22.64 23.06
N LEU A 70 -14.29 -21.36 22.91
CA LEU A 70 -12.96 -20.85 23.28
C LEU A 70 -12.66 -20.98 24.77
N VAL A 71 -13.66 -20.77 25.65
CA VAL A 71 -13.45 -20.97 27.09
C VAL A 71 -13.16 -22.43 27.41
N ARG A 72 -13.83 -23.37 26.75
CA ARG A 72 -13.52 -24.82 26.89
C ARG A 72 -12.11 -25.11 26.42
N GLU A 73 -11.70 -24.58 25.28
CA GLU A 73 -10.36 -24.75 24.73
C GLU A 73 -9.28 -24.21 25.67
N VAL A 74 -9.42 -22.99 26.15
CA VAL A 74 -8.42 -22.37 27.03
C VAL A 74 -8.31 -23.08 28.38
N VAL A 75 -9.40 -23.64 28.92
CA VAL A 75 -9.37 -24.44 30.16
C VAL A 75 -8.64 -25.76 29.94
N VAL A 76 -8.89 -26.46 28.83
CA VAL A 76 -8.18 -27.71 28.48
C VAL A 76 -6.70 -27.44 28.19
N GLN A 77 -6.37 -26.36 27.51
CA GLN A 77 -4.98 -25.97 27.29
C GLN A 77 -4.27 -25.60 28.58
N ALA A 78 -4.93 -24.86 29.48
CA ALA A 78 -4.41 -24.56 30.80
C ALA A 78 -4.05 -25.83 31.57
N ALA A 79 -4.96 -26.81 31.58
CA ALA A 79 -4.72 -28.11 32.22
C ALA A 79 -3.49 -28.84 31.65
N ARG A 80 -3.37 -28.88 30.32
CA ARG A 80 -2.23 -29.52 29.64
C ARG A 80 -0.91 -28.77 29.86
N ARG A 81 -0.95 -27.44 29.84
CA ARG A 81 0.25 -26.60 29.93
C ARG A 81 0.80 -26.54 31.34
N TRP A 82 -0.08 -26.51 32.34
CA TRP A 82 0.30 -26.40 33.73
C TRP A 82 0.50 -27.76 34.41
N ASP A 83 -0.03 -28.82 33.79
CA ASP A 83 -0.08 -30.18 34.37
C ASP A 83 -0.76 -30.17 35.75
N VAL A 84 -1.84 -29.40 35.87
CA VAL A 84 -2.61 -29.18 37.12
C VAL A 84 -4.08 -29.44 36.87
N ARG A 85 -4.70 -30.19 37.80
CA ARG A 85 -6.13 -30.39 37.85
C ARG A 85 -6.74 -29.45 38.89
N PRO A 86 -7.62 -28.48 38.48
CA PRO A 86 -8.22 -27.57 39.45
C PRO A 86 -9.27 -28.29 40.30
N ALA A 87 -9.44 -27.86 41.54
CA ALA A 87 -10.54 -28.31 42.39
C ALA A 87 -11.88 -27.69 41.92
N ARG A 88 -11.82 -26.45 41.42
CA ARG A 88 -12.98 -25.75 40.90
C ARG A 88 -12.60 -24.73 39.84
N VAL A 89 -13.56 -24.47 38.93
CA VAL A 89 -13.45 -23.41 37.90
C VAL A 89 -14.63 -22.45 38.11
N LEU A 90 -14.33 -21.15 38.22
CA LEU A 90 -15.32 -20.08 38.32
C LEU A 90 -15.50 -19.43 36.94
N VAL A 91 -16.73 -19.25 36.52
CA VAL A 91 -17.06 -18.62 35.22
C VAL A 91 -18.15 -17.57 35.40
N PRO A 92 -18.24 -16.53 34.51
CA PRO A 92 -19.17 -15.43 34.72
C PRO A 92 -20.63 -15.80 34.50
N GLU A 93 -20.92 -16.84 33.71
CA GLU A 93 -22.28 -17.13 33.23
C GLU A 93 -22.76 -18.54 33.61
N ALA A 94 -24.04 -18.63 33.98
CA ALA A 94 -24.65 -19.93 34.35
C ALA A 94 -24.73 -20.93 33.18
N GLY A 95 -24.88 -20.43 31.93
CA GLY A 95 -24.87 -21.27 30.73
C GLY A 95 -23.51 -21.95 30.54
N LEU A 96 -22.43 -21.14 30.61
CA LEU A 96 -21.05 -21.62 30.51
C LEU A 96 -20.68 -22.57 31.67
N ALA A 97 -21.18 -22.29 32.89
CA ALA A 97 -20.96 -23.18 34.05
C ALA A 97 -21.56 -24.57 33.83
N ARG A 98 -22.73 -24.65 33.20
CA ARG A 98 -23.37 -25.95 32.88
C ARG A 98 -22.58 -26.73 31.83
N GLU A 99 -22.19 -26.08 30.71
CA GLU A 99 -21.45 -26.73 29.63
C GLU A 99 -20.04 -27.17 30.06
N LEU A 100 -19.29 -26.30 30.73
CA LEU A 100 -18.01 -26.69 31.32
C LEU A 100 -18.17 -27.74 32.41
N GLY A 101 -19.24 -27.67 33.19
CA GLY A 101 -19.54 -28.69 34.21
C GLY A 101 -19.68 -30.06 33.61
N GLU A 102 -20.38 -30.21 32.50
CA GLU A 102 -20.52 -31.49 31.78
C GLU A 102 -19.16 -32.01 31.26
N LEU A 103 -18.32 -31.13 30.72
CA LEU A 103 -16.96 -31.46 30.24
C LEU A 103 -16.03 -31.89 31.37
N LEU A 104 -16.07 -31.22 32.52
CA LEU A 104 -15.10 -31.38 33.63
C LEU A 104 -15.57 -32.35 34.71
N ALA A 105 -16.86 -32.77 34.71
CA ALA A 105 -17.42 -33.73 35.69
C ALA A 105 -16.65 -35.05 35.72
N PRO A 106 -16.24 -35.67 34.61
CA PRO A 106 -15.46 -36.93 34.65
C PRO A 106 -14.13 -36.79 35.36
N ALA A 107 -13.52 -35.57 35.34
CA ALA A 107 -12.28 -35.28 36.04
C ALA A 107 -12.48 -34.87 37.52
N GLY A 108 -13.71 -34.84 38.01
CA GLY A 108 -14.02 -34.46 39.39
C GLY A 108 -13.89 -32.99 39.71
N VAL A 109 -13.81 -32.11 38.68
CA VAL A 109 -13.68 -30.65 38.82
C VAL A 109 -15.08 -30.03 38.98
N ARG A 110 -15.22 -29.11 39.94
CA ARG A 110 -16.49 -28.38 40.12
C ARG A 110 -16.49 -27.11 39.30
N VAL A 111 -17.57 -26.79 38.63
CA VAL A 111 -17.76 -25.52 37.91
C VAL A 111 -18.86 -24.72 38.57
N GLU A 112 -18.59 -23.47 38.89
CA GLU A 112 -19.48 -22.57 39.59
C GLU A 112 -19.62 -21.23 38.82
N ALA A 113 -20.87 -20.78 38.63
CA ALA A 113 -21.11 -19.45 38.06
C ALA A 113 -20.94 -18.39 39.14
N ARG A 114 -20.20 -17.30 38.79
CA ARG A 114 -19.98 -16.17 39.66
C ARG A 114 -19.89 -14.87 38.84
N GLU A 115 -20.87 -13.99 38.99
CA GLU A 115 -20.98 -12.76 38.18
C GLU A 115 -19.80 -11.78 38.35
N ASP A 116 -19.23 -11.69 39.56
CA ASP A 116 -18.13 -10.78 39.87
C ASP A 116 -16.78 -11.53 39.90
N LEU A 117 -16.03 -11.39 38.81
CA LEU A 117 -14.70 -11.95 38.58
C LEU A 117 -13.72 -10.85 38.16
N PRO A 118 -13.29 -9.97 39.07
CA PRO A 118 -12.57 -8.74 38.72
C PRO A 118 -11.21 -8.99 38.06
N LEU A 119 -10.47 -10.04 38.45
CA LEU A 119 -9.18 -10.39 37.83
C LEU A 119 -9.36 -10.85 36.38
N LEU A 120 -10.35 -11.70 36.11
CA LEU A 120 -10.67 -12.13 34.76
C LEU A 120 -11.11 -10.96 33.89
N ARG A 121 -11.97 -10.07 34.41
CA ARG A 121 -12.43 -8.89 33.70
C ARG A 121 -11.26 -7.95 33.38
N SER A 122 -10.36 -7.71 34.32
CA SER A 122 -9.17 -6.89 34.11
C SER A 122 -8.25 -7.49 33.06
N LEU A 123 -8.01 -8.81 33.10
CA LEU A 123 -7.17 -9.53 32.13
C LEU A 123 -7.75 -9.46 30.72
N LEU A 124 -9.03 -9.81 30.55
CA LEU A 124 -9.70 -9.79 29.26
C LEU A 124 -9.84 -8.37 28.71
N SER A 125 -10.09 -7.37 29.57
CA SER A 125 -10.11 -5.97 29.13
C SER A 125 -8.73 -5.49 28.70
N GLY A 126 -7.67 -5.85 29.40
CA GLY A 126 -6.29 -5.52 29.01
C GLY A 126 -5.90 -6.16 27.67
N ALA A 127 -6.20 -7.45 27.49
CA ALA A 127 -5.97 -8.13 26.21
C ALA A 127 -6.80 -7.52 25.07
N CYS A 128 -8.05 -7.11 25.36
CA CYS A 128 -8.90 -6.40 24.42
C CYS A 128 -8.32 -5.03 24.03
N GLU A 129 -7.75 -4.29 24.97
CA GLU A 129 -7.10 -2.99 24.71
C GLU A 129 -5.79 -3.12 23.94
N GLU A 130 -5.06 -4.22 24.10
CA GLU A 130 -3.84 -4.51 23.35
C GLU A 130 -4.14 -4.87 21.88
N ILE A 131 -5.15 -5.73 21.65
CA ILE A 131 -5.56 -6.17 20.30
C ILE A 131 -6.34 -5.08 19.58
N ALA A 132 -7.22 -4.38 20.29
CA ALA A 132 -8.08 -3.31 19.80
C ALA A 132 -7.98 -2.10 20.73
N PRO A 133 -6.94 -1.27 20.59
CA PRO A 133 -6.74 -0.12 21.45
C PRO A 133 -7.97 0.80 21.44
N PRO A 134 -8.24 1.50 22.55
CA PRO A 134 -9.40 2.37 22.66
C PRO A 134 -9.36 3.47 21.60
N ASP A 135 -10.53 3.81 21.10
CA ASP A 135 -10.69 4.86 20.09
C ASP A 135 -10.07 6.17 20.56
N ARG A 136 -9.10 6.68 19.78
CA ARG A 136 -8.57 8.03 19.97
C ARG A 136 -9.51 9.11 19.44
N ILE A 137 -10.61 8.71 18.79
CA ILE A 137 -11.61 9.60 18.21
C ILE A 137 -12.91 9.44 18.98
N ALA A 138 -13.53 10.55 19.35
CA ALA A 138 -14.82 10.56 20.06
C ALA A 138 -15.93 9.89 19.25
N GLY A 139 -17.01 9.44 19.88
CA GLY A 139 -18.12 8.80 19.20
C GLY A 139 -18.78 9.68 18.14
N PRO A 140 -19.39 9.11 17.09
CA PRO A 140 -19.90 9.88 15.94
C PRO A 140 -20.98 10.90 16.27
N LEU A 141 -21.72 10.72 17.36
CA LEU A 141 -22.74 11.67 17.86
C LEU A 141 -22.20 12.67 18.90
N SER A 142 -20.89 12.70 19.16
CA SER A 142 -20.29 13.62 20.14
C SER A 142 -20.19 15.07 19.62
N GLY A 143 -20.30 15.28 18.30
CA GLY A 143 -20.33 16.59 17.70
C GLY A 143 -21.55 17.41 18.17
N ARG A 144 -21.33 18.69 18.50
CA ARG A 144 -22.39 19.56 18.99
C ARG A 144 -23.53 19.71 17.98
N GLY A 145 -24.74 19.27 18.35
CA GLY A 145 -25.95 19.40 17.54
C GLY A 145 -26.06 18.41 16.39
N VAL A 146 -25.22 17.39 16.35
CA VAL A 146 -25.28 16.32 15.34
C VAL A 146 -26.35 15.31 15.70
N SER A 147 -27.19 14.93 14.74
CA SER A 147 -28.21 13.89 14.86
C SER A 147 -27.91 12.69 13.97
N VAL A 148 -28.59 11.57 14.24
CA VAL A 148 -28.49 10.35 13.40
C VAL A 148 -28.93 10.64 11.96
N GLU A 149 -29.98 11.45 11.76
CA GLU A 149 -30.49 11.84 10.46
C GLU A 149 -29.47 12.63 9.66
N GLN A 150 -28.72 13.52 10.35
CA GLN A 150 -27.64 14.27 9.71
C GLN A 150 -26.48 13.36 9.31
N ILE A 151 -26.08 12.44 10.18
CA ILE A 151 -25.06 11.43 9.82
C ILE A 151 -25.55 10.60 8.63
N ARG A 152 -26.82 10.21 8.59
CA ARG A 152 -27.42 9.47 7.47
C ARG A 152 -27.40 10.27 6.17
N SER A 153 -27.63 11.60 6.21
CA SER A 153 -27.51 12.49 5.05
C SER A 153 -26.07 12.56 4.57
N PHE A 154 -25.16 12.91 5.46
CA PHE A 154 -23.72 12.97 5.19
C PHE A 154 -23.18 11.66 4.58
N THR A 155 -23.49 10.51 5.17
CA THR A 155 -22.99 9.22 4.66
C THR A 155 -23.54 8.86 3.28
N ARG A 156 -24.77 9.26 2.98
CA ARG A 156 -25.36 9.09 1.65
C ARG A 156 -24.64 9.94 0.61
N THR A 157 -24.36 11.21 0.94
CA THR A 157 -23.61 12.14 0.09
C THR A 157 -22.17 11.67 -0.12
N ALA A 158 -21.51 11.24 0.95
CA ALA A 158 -20.16 10.68 0.89
C ALA A 158 -20.11 9.41 0.02
N ALA A 159 -21.06 8.50 0.18
CA ALA A 159 -21.16 7.32 -0.68
C ALA A 159 -21.33 7.70 -2.16
N GLY A 160 -22.13 8.73 -2.45
CA GLY A 160 -22.29 9.29 -3.80
C GLY A 160 -20.98 9.85 -4.37
N PHE A 161 -20.21 10.60 -3.55
CA PHE A 161 -18.91 11.13 -3.95
C PHE A 161 -17.92 10.00 -4.30
N PHE A 162 -17.78 9.01 -3.44
CA PHE A 162 -16.87 7.90 -3.70
C PHE A 162 -17.31 7.05 -4.90
N ALA A 163 -18.62 6.86 -5.09
CA ALA A 163 -19.18 6.15 -6.24
C ALA A 163 -19.01 6.92 -7.57
N SER A 164 -18.97 8.27 -7.55
CA SER A 164 -18.80 9.09 -8.75
C SER A 164 -17.46 8.90 -9.44
N GLY A 165 -16.42 8.45 -8.69
CA GLY A 165 -15.07 8.28 -9.20
C GLY A 165 -14.34 9.60 -9.52
N VAL A 166 -14.93 10.77 -9.22
CA VAL A 166 -14.31 12.08 -9.50
C VAL A 166 -12.93 12.22 -8.85
N TRP A 167 -12.75 11.62 -7.69
CA TRP A 167 -11.49 11.61 -6.95
C TRP A 167 -10.32 10.97 -7.72
N ARG A 168 -10.59 10.14 -8.75
CA ARG A 168 -9.56 9.57 -9.65
C ARG A 168 -9.06 10.57 -10.68
N ARG A 169 -9.83 11.64 -10.94
CA ARG A 169 -9.51 12.67 -11.93
C ARG A 169 -8.83 13.90 -11.34
N VAL A 170 -8.69 13.94 -10.02
CA VAL A 170 -8.02 15.00 -9.26
C VAL A 170 -6.61 14.52 -8.94
N SER A 171 -5.59 15.35 -9.14
CA SER A 171 -4.22 15.03 -8.72
C SER A 171 -4.08 15.10 -7.19
N LYS A 172 -3.15 14.33 -6.63
CA LYS A 172 -2.77 14.45 -5.21
C LYS A 172 -2.15 15.81 -4.86
N ASP A 173 -1.69 16.53 -5.88
CA ASP A 173 -1.07 17.84 -5.76
C ASP A 173 -2.08 18.99 -6.04
N ASP A 174 -3.35 18.68 -6.35
CA ASP A 174 -4.40 19.68 -6.51
C ASP A 174 -4.91 20.13 -5.14
N LEU A 175 -4.62 21.38 -4.80
CA LEU A 175 -5.14 22.04 -3.61
C LEU A 175 -6.27 22.99 -4.01
N PHE A 176 -7.49 22.69 -3.54
CA PHE A 176 -8.67 23.51 -3.81
C PHE A 176 -8.85 24.54 -2.71
N GLU A 177 -8.97 25.80 -3.06
CA GLU A 177 -9.42 26.85 -2.16
C GLU A 177 -10.94 26.89 -2.10
N VAL A 178 -11.50 27.04 -0.90
CA VAL A 178 -12.95 27.18 -0.68
C VAL A 178 -13.32 28.65 -0.63
N GLU A 179 -13.82 29.20 -1.72
CA GLU A 179 -14.26 30.60 -1.81
C GLU A 179 -15.64 30.83 -1.19
N SER A 180 -16.49 29.79 -1.18
CA SER A 180 -17.85 29.83 -0.62
C SER A 180 -18.32 28.42 -0.26
N PRO A 181 -19.05 28.22 0.85
CA PRO A 181 -19.37 29.19 1.89
C PRO A 181 -18.16 29.63 2.68
N GLU A 182 -18.25 30.72 3.45
CA GLU A 182 -17.16 31.17 4.32
C GLU A 182 -16.67 29.99 5.19
N PRO A 183 -15.39 29.57 5.04
CA PRO A 183 -14.88 28.39 5.71
C PRO A 183 -14.67 28.65 7.22
N GLY A 184 -14.86 27.63 8.01
CA GLY A 184 -14.46 27.62 9.41
C GLY A 184 -12.99 27.22 9.58
N PRO A 185 -12.48 27.18 10.83
CA PRO A 185 -11.10 26.79 11.08
C PRO A 185 -10.77 25.39 10.51
N GLY A 186 -9.64 25.29 9.83
CA GLY A 186 -9.17 24.07 9.18
C GLY A 186 -9.97 23.66 7.93
N LEU A 187 -10.69 24.58 7.30
CA LEU A 187 -11.59 24.30 6.16
C LEU A 187 -11.37 25.23 4.95
N HIS A 188 -10.30 26.02 4.95
CA HIS A 188 -10.02 26.99 3.88
C HIS A 188 -9.57 26.32 2.58
N PHE A 189 -8.85 25.23 2.71
CA PHE A 189 -8.37 24.44 1.57
C PHE A 189 -8.81 22.98 1.71
N LEU A 190 -8.90 22.29 0.60
CA LEU A 190 -9.13 20.85 0.58
C LEU A 190 -8.31 20.17 -0.51
N ALA A 191 -7.91 18.94 -0.26
CA ALA A 191 -7.25 18.09 -1.24
C ALA A 191 -7.83 16.67 -1.21
N VAL A 192 -7.76 16.00 -2.35
CA VAL A 192 -8.04 14.56 -2.45
C VAL A 192 -6.71 13.84 -2.29
N VAL A 193 -6.61 12.93 -1.33
CA VAL A 193 -5.39 12.19 -1.04
C VAL A 193 -5.64 10.69 -1.02
N GLY A 194 -4.60 9.90 -1.28
CA GLY A 194 -4.70 8.44 -1.30
C GLY A 194 -5.40 7.87 -2.54
N GLN A 195 -5.39 8.57 -3.68
CA GLN A 195 -6.07 8.15 -4.92
C GLN A 195 -5.55 6.80 -5.45
N SER A 196 -4.27 6.51 -5.26
CA SER A 196 -3.65 5.23 -5.64
C SER A 196 -3.94 4.10 -4.66
N SER A 197 -4.60 4.40 -3.53
CA SER A 197 -4.99 3.42 -2.52
C SER A 197 -6.43 2.95 -2.71
N THR A 198 -6.79 1.86 -2.06
CA THR A 198 -8.19 1.42 -1.98
C THR A 198 -9.06 2.30 -1.06
N HIS A 199 -8.47 3.32 -0.44
CA HIS A 199 -9.08 4.16 0.58
C HIS A 199 -8.78 5.64 0.32
N PRO A 200 -9.36 6.25 -0.73
CA PRO A 200 -9.21 7.69 -0.95
C PRO A 200 -9.85 8.47 0.19
N MET A 201 -9.29 9.64 0.50
CA MET A 201 -9.83 10.54 1.52
C MET A 201 -9.82 11.99 1.01
N LEU A 202 -10.69 12.83 1.60
CA LEU A 202 -10.56 14.28 1.52
C LEU A 202 -9.92 14.76 2.81
N ALA A 203 -8.88 15.57 2.67
CA ALA A 203 -8.25 16.28 3.78
C ALA A 203 -8.49 17.79 3.60
N PHE A 204 -8.79 18.48 4.73
CA PHE A 204 -9.06 19.90 4.74
C PHE A 204 -8.04 20.60 5.64
N PHE A 205 -7.54 21.74 5.17
CA PHE A 205 -6.41 22.45 5.73
C PHE A 205 -6.76 23.91 6.04
N GLU A 206 -6.03 24.52 6.97
CA GLU A 206 -6.13 25.93 7.28
C GLU A 206 -5.49 26.79 6.20
N ASP A 207 -4.31 26.38 5.71
CA ASP A 207 -3.48 27.08 4.74
C ASP A 207 -2.67 26.09 3.88
N GLU A 208 -1.91 26.64 2.91
CA GLU A 208 -1.06 25.89 2.00
C GLU A 208 0.13 25.25 2.74
N ASP A 209 0.70 25.93 3.74
CA ASP A 209 1.81 25.39 4.55
C ASP A 209 1.39 24.08 5.26
N ALA A 210 0.15 24.02 5.76
CA ALA A 210 -0.41 22.82 6.38
C ALA A 210 -0.56 21.66 5.36
N PHE A 211 -0.92 21.98 4.12
CA PHE A 211 -0.98 20.98 3.05
C PHE A 211 0.43 20.47 2.71
N ASP A 212 1.42 21.34 2.55
CA ASP A 212 2.79 20.96 2.25
C ASP A 212 3.40 20.09 3.36
N ALA A 213 3.18 20.45 4.62
CA ALA A 213 3.59 19.64 5.76
C ALA A 213 2.94 18.26 5.73
N PHE A 214 1.65 18.19 5.39
CA PHE A 214 0.92 16.93 5.26
C PHE A 214 1.48 16.06 4.13
N GLN A 215 1.77 16.61 2.97
CA GLN A 215 2.40 15.92 1.83
C GLN A 215 3.80 15.40 2.20
N GLY A 216 4.54 16.14 3.00
CA GLY A 216 5.83 15.74 3.56
C GLY A 216 5.75 14.68 4.67
N GLY A 217 4.54 14.24 5.06
CA GLY A 217 4.33 13.28 6.15
C GLY A 217 4.47 13.88 7.56
N LEU A 218 4.56 15.20 7.68
CA LEU A 218 4.73 15.95 8.93
C LEU A 218 3.35 16.27 9.54
N ILE A 219 2.61 15.24 9.97
CA ILE A 219 1.22 15.39 10.43
C ILE A 219 1.08 16.35 11.61
N GLU A 220 2.03 16.36 12.54
CA GLU A 220 1.99 17.27 13.70
C GLU A 220 2.15 18.74 13.30
N GLU A 221 2.93 19.00 12.25
CA GLU A 221 3.11 20.34 11.68
C GLU A 221 1.87 20.75 10.88
N ALA A 222 1.33 19.85 10.06
CA ALA A 222 0.11 20.06 9.30
C ALA A 222 -1.11 20.38 10.19
N VAL A 223 -1.20 19.76 11.36
CA VAL A 223 -2.23 20.06 12.38
C VAL A 223 -1.97 21.40 13.06
N GLY A 224 -0.69 21.78 13.29
CA GLY A 224 -0.33 23.01 13.98
C GLY A 224 -0.99 23.17 15.34
N GLU A 225 -1.64 24.31 15.59
CA GLU A 225 -2.49 24.58 16.75
C GLU A 225 -4.00 24.46 16.44
N GLY A 226 -4.32 24.10 15.18
CA GLY A 226 -5.67 24.00 14.65
C GLY A 226 -6.22 22.57 14.60
N VAL A 227 -7.02 22.34 13.57
CA VAL A 227 -7.65 21.06 13.27
C VAL A 227 -7.48 20.75 11.80
N LEU A 228 -7.01 19.55 11.49
CA LEU A 228 -7.01 18.97 10.17
C LEU A 228 -8.25 18.08 10.04
N TRP A 229 -9.21 18.44 9.19
CA TRP A 229 -10.41 17.64 8.98
C TRP A 229 -10.20 16.58 7.91
N ILE A 230 -10.71 15.39 8.17
CA ILE A 230 -10.60 14.25 7.25
C ILE A 230 -11.98 13.64 7.01
N VAL A 231 -12.28 13.37 5.74
CA VAL A 231 -13.39 12.52 5.31
C VAL A 231 -12.82 11.33 4.56
N GLU A 232 -13.09 10.13 5.03
CA GLU A 232 -12.52 8.91 4.47
C GLU A 232 -13.53 7.76 4.37
N LEU A 233 -13.18 6.77 3.55
CA LEU A 233 -13.79 5.44 3.58
C LEU A 233 -12.97 4.54 4.48
N CYS A 234 -13.54 4.12 5.60
CA CYS A 234 -12.88 3.20 6.51
C CYS A 234 -13.47 1.80 6.38
N PRO A 235 -12.64 0.77 6.18
CA PRO A 235 -13.12 -0.60 6.21
C PRO A 235 -13.83 -0.91 7.53
N ARG A 236 -14.95 -1.61 7.47
CA ARG A 236 -15.80 -1.90 8.63
C ARG A 236 -15.04 -2.54 9.80
N TRP A 237 -14.03 -3.35 9.50
CA TRP A 237 -13.19 -3.99 10.53
C TRP A 237 -12.11 -3.08 11.15
N LYS A 238 -11.92 -1.85 10.62
CA LYS A 238 -10.98 -0.85 11.14
C LYS A 238 -11.65 0.34 11.80
N VAL A 239 -12.99 0.44 11.75
CA VAL A 239 -13.68 1.56 12.38
C VAL A 239 -13.71 1.45 13.89
N SER A 240 -13.90 2.59 14.55
CA SER A 240 -14.07 2.68 15.99
C SER A 240 -15.28 1.88 16.50
N ARG A 241 -15.22 1.44 17.76
CA ARG A 241 -16.38 0.78 18.42
C ARG A 241 -17.65 1.61 18.33
N ALA A 242 -17.51 2.91 18.54
CA ALA A 242 -18.64 3.83 18.55
C ALA A 242 -19.25 4.00 17.16
N ASP A 243 -18.41 4.06 16.12
CA ASP A 243 -18.88 4.06 14.73
C ASP A 243 -19.57 2.73 14.38
N ALA A 244 -18.92 1.60 14.62
CA ALA A 244 -19.49 0.29 14.32
C ALA A 244 -20.86 0.10 14.98
N ALA A 245 -20.97 0.44 16.27
CA ALA A 245 -22.22 0.30 17.03
C ALA A 245 -23.33 1.22 16.49
N LEU A 246 -23.02 2.44 16.04
CA LEU A 246 -24.00 3.34 15.44
C LEU A 246 -24.49 2.82 14.10
N TRP A 247 -23.55 2.40 13.21
CA TRP A 247 -23.90 1.88 11.90
C TRP A 247 -24.77 0.64 11.97
N GLU A 248 -24.47 -0.28 12.88
CA GLU A 248 -25.23 -1.50 13.09
C GLU A 248 -26.65 -1.20 13.64
N ARG A 249 -26.74 -0.35 14.69
CA ARG A 249 -28.01 -0.02 15.32
C ARG A 249 -28.96 0.75 14.40
N GLU A 250 -28.42 1.71 13.62
CA GLU A 250 -29.23 2.64 12.83
C GLU A 250 -29.33 2.23 11.34
N GLY A 251 -28.62 1.18 10.91
CA GLY A 251 -28.57 0.77 9.52
C GLY A 251 -28.12 1.89 8.58
N LEU A 252 -27.01 2.55 8.90
CA LEU A 252 -26.52 3.69 8.13
C LEU A 252 -25.91 3.24 6.79
N PRO A 253 -25.94 4.08 5.74
CA PRO A 253 -25.36 3.78 4.44
C PRO A 253 -23.86 3.46 4.53
N MET A 254 -23.44 2.49 3.70
CA MET A 254 -22.02 2.13 3.47
C MET A 254 -21.71 2.23 1.98
N VAL A 255 -20.43 2.27 1.64
CA VAL A 255 -19.95 2.16 0.25
C VAL A 255 -19.59 0.71 -0.01
N GLY A 256 -20.25 0.09 -0.99
CA GLY A 256 -20.26 -1.36 -1.06
C GLY A 256 -20.80 -1.98 0.23
N ASP A 257 -20.38 -3.20 0.56
CA ASP A 257 -20.88 -3.91 1.74
C ASP A 257 -20.00 -3.72 3.00
N LEU A 258 -18.82 -3.11 2.85
CA LEU A 258 -17.77 -3.18 3.87
C LEU A 258 -17.12 -1.85 4.25
N GLN A 259 -17.45 -0.71 3.59
CA GLN A 259 -16.77 0.55 3.85
C GLN A 259 -17.70 1.61 4.43
N ILE A 260 -17.29 2.21 5.53
CA ILE A 260 -18.03 3.22 6.28
C ILE A 260 -17.46 4.60 5.97
N PRO A 261 -18.27 5.53 5.39
CA PRO A 261 -17.88 6.92 5.27
C PRO A 261 -17.86 7.58 6.65
N ARG A 262 -16.75 8.19 7.03
CA ARG A 262 -16.65 8.90 8.32
C ARG A 262 -15.91 10.23 8.19
N ALA A 263 -16.26 11.18 9.08
CA ALA A 263 -15.59 12.46 9.22
C ALA A 263 -15.03 12.63 10.62
N TYR A 264 -13.80 13.16 10.74
CA TYR A 264 -13.16 13.47 12.01
C TYR A 264 -12.08 14.54 11.83
N GLY A 265 -11.72 15.20 12.94
CA GLY A 265 -10.63 16.17 12.99
C GLY A 265 -9.43 15.62 13.77
N LEU A 266 -8.24 15.77 13.21
CA LEU A 266 -6.98 15.56 13.90
C LEU A 266 -6.55 16.86 14.56
N GLN A 267 -6.13 16.77 15.83
CA GLN A 267 -5.62 17.89 16.63
C GLN A 267 -4.54 17.38 17.58
N ARG A 268 -3.84 18.29 18.27
CA ARG A 268 -2.96 17.91 19.37
C ARG A 268 -3.77 17.34 20.52
N GLY A 269 -3.94 16.02 20.56
CA GLY A 269 -4.74 15.31 21.55
C GLY A 269 -5.73 14.33 20.94
N PRO A 270 -6.83 13.99 21.64
CA PRO A 270 -7.86 13.13 21.10
C PRO A 270 -8.50 13.72 19.84
N GLY A 271 -8.77 12.88 18.85
CA GLY A 271 -9.47 13.31 17.63
C GLY A 271 -10.89 13.82 17.92
N LEU A 272 -11.32 14.78 17.12
CA LEU A 272 -12.62 15.43 17.22
C LEU A 272 -13.63 14.83 16.27
N ARG A 273 -14.92 15.00 16.58
CA ARG A 273 -16.01 14.88 15.60
C ARG A 273 -16.51 16.25 15.17
N PRO A 274 -16.87 16.43 13.91
CA PRO A 274 -17.43 17.68 13.44
C PRO A 274 -18.73 17.99 14.18
N ASP A 275 -18.95 19.26 14.48
CA ASP A 275 -20.26 19.71 14.91
C ASP A 275 -21.26 19.74 13.73
N SER A 276 -22.52 20.05 14.00
CA SER A 276 -23.58 20.04 12.98
C SER A 276 -23.31 21.01 11.81
N ARG A 277 -22.60 22.13 12.02
CA ARG A 277 -22.27 23.08 10.95
C ARG A 277 -21.10 22.58 10.12
N THR A 278 -20.06 22.12 10.78
CA THR A 278 -18.89 21.53 10.12
C THR A 278 -19.28 20.29 9.30
N LEU A 279 -20.13 19.41 9.87
CA LEU A 279 -20.60 18.22 9.14
C LEU A 279 -21.42 18.59 7.88
N ASP A 280 -22.25 19.64 7.97
CA ASP A 280 -23.02 20.17 6.85
C ASP A 280 -22.13 20.79 5.76
N PHE A 281 -21.07 21.51 6.17
CA PHE A 281 -20.06 22.03 5.25
C PHE A 281 -19.35 20.90 4.52
N LEU A 282 -18.87 19.87 5.24
CA LEU A 282 -18.21 18.70 4.63
C LEU A 282 -19.16 17.97 3.67
N GLU A 283 -20.43 17.83 4.02
CA GLU A 283 -21.47 17.27 3.13
C GLU A 283 -21.61 18.09 1.84
N GLY A 284 -21.61 19.43 1.96
CA GLY A 284 -21.67 20.34 0.81
C GLY A 284 -20.47 20.21 -0.13
N MET A 285 -19.26 20.11 0.41
CA MET A 285 -18.04 19.90 -0.39
C MET A 285 -18.09 18.57 -1.14
N LEU A 286 -18.48 17.49 -0.49
CA LEU A 286 -18.65 16.18 -1.13
C LEU A 286 -19.68 16.21 -2.25
N ALA A 287 -20.83 16.86 -2.02
CA ALA A 287 -21.89 17.00 -3.04
C ALA A 287 -21.43 17.83 -4.25
N ALA A 288 -20.69 18.90 -4.00
CA ALA A 288 -20.15 19.75 -5.06
C ALA A 288 -19.12 19.00 -5.91
N LEU A 289 -18.17 18.35 -5.27
CA LEU A 289 -17.13 17.58 -5.95
C LEU A 289 -17.70 16.39 -6.72
N ALA A 290 -18.67 15.65 -6.15
CA ALA A 290 -19.25 14.46 -6.79
C ALA A 290 -19.79 14.71 -8.21
N SER A 291 -20.20 15.93 -8.51
CA SER A 291 -20.77 16.33 -9.79
C SER A 291 -19.86 17.25 -10.62
N THR A 292 -18.58 17.39 -10.20
CA THR A 292 -17.61 18.23 -10.92
C THR A 292 -17.16 17.54 -12.22
N SER A 293 -17.27 18.26 -13.32
CA SER A 293 -16.84 17.82 -14.65
C SER A 293 -15.35 18.10 -14.89
N GLU A 294 -14.79 17.43 -15.89
CA GLU A 294 -13.42 17.65 -16.35
C GLU A 294 -13.20 19.11 -16.80
N ALA A 295 -14.15 19.66 -17.54
CA ALA A 295 -14.08 21.05 -18.01
C ALA A 295 -14.10 22.07 -16.86
N GLU A 296 -14.79 21.79 -15.77
CA GLU A 296 -14.78 22.65 -14.58
C GLU A 296 -13.43 22.57 -13.86
N LEU A 297 -12.86 21.38 -13.71
CA LEU A 297 -11.51 21.21 -13.17
C LEU A 297 -10.46 21.95 -14.04
N ASP A 298 -10.57 21.83 -15.37
CA ASP A 298 -9.67 22.50 -16.31
C ASP A 298 -9.82 24.03 -16.30
N SER A 299 -10.99 24.56 -15.91
CA SER A 299 -11.24 26.01 -15.79
C SER A 299 -10.58 26.63 -14.55
N GLY A 300 -10.12 25.84 -13.61
CA GLY A 300 -9.51 26.30 -12.37
C GLY A 300 -10.45 26.99 -11.37
N ARG A 301 -11.71 27.30 -11.75
CA ARG A 301 -12.70 27.92 -10.86
C ARG A 301 -14.10 27.57 -11.29
N TRP A 302 -14.92 27.09 -10.35
CA TRP A 302 -16.33 26.77 -10.62
C TRP A 302 -17.18 26.88 -9.35
N GLY A 303 -18.49 26.89 -9.52
CA GLY A 303 -19.41 26.94 -8.39
C GLY A 303 -20.74 26.30 -8.71
N ARG A 304 -21.40 25.82 -7.66
CA ARG A 304 -22.74 25.25 -7.77
C ARG A 304 -23.51 25.30 -6.47
N ARG A 305 -24.82 25.25 -6.61
CA ARG A 305 -25.73 25.12 -5.48
C ARG A 305 -25.96 23.63 -5.21
N VAL A 306 -25.77 23.21 -3.96
CA VAL A 306 -25.98 21.84 -3.49
C VAL A 306 -27.00 21.82 -2.35
N VAL A 307 -27.63 20.67 -2.13
CA VAL A 307 -28.57 20.47 -1.03
C VAL A 307 -27.88 19.58 0.01
N THR A 308 -27.84 20.08 1.25
CA THR A 308 -27.31 19.39 2.43
C THR A 308 -28.41 19.11 3.43
N PHE A 309 -28.08 18.46 4.54
CA PHE A 309 -29.04 18.22 5.62
C PHE A 309 -29.68 19.52 6.17
N ARG A 310 -28.91 20.61 6.24
CA ARG A 310 -29.38 21.90 6.79
C ARG A 310 -30.05 22.81 5.77
N GLY A 311 -29.99 22.49 4.49
CA GLY A 311 -30.59 23.26 3.41
C GLY A 311 -29.72 23.44 2.18
N GLU A 312 -29.98 24.48 1.41
CA GLU A 312 -29.17 24.80 0.24
C GLU A 312 -27.88 25.51 0.62
N LEU A 313 -26.78 25.15 -0.07
CA LEU A 313 -25.47 25.72 0.11
C LEU A 313 -24.88 26.10 -1.25
N ASP A 314 -24.42 27.33 -1.39
CA ASP A 314 -23.66 27.79 -2.54
C ASP A 314 -22.18 27.47 -2.34
N VAL A 315 -21.66 26.52 -3.11
CA VAL A 315 -20.25 26.12 -3.06
C VAL A 315 -19.51 26.72 -4.24
N ARG A 316 -18.37 27.39 -3.97
CA ARG A 316 -17.41 27.84 -4.98
C ARG A 316 -16.03 27.36 -4.60
N LEU A 317 -15.35 26.76 -5.57
CA LEU A 317 -14.01 26.21 -5.43
C LEU A 317 -13.10 26.80 -6.53
N SER A 318 -11.83 26.99 -6.18
CA SER A 318 -10.80 27.35 -7.14
C SER A 318 -9.54 26.49 -6.95
N LEU A 319 -8.71 26.45 -7.98
CA LEU A 319 -7.36 25.88 -7.98
C LEU A 319 -6.36 27.04 -8.13
N PRO A 320 -5.86 27.62 -7.03
CA PRO A 320 -5.02 28.81 -7.05
C PRO A 320 -3.80 28.66 -7.96
N ASP A 321 -3.07 27.56 -7.86
CA ASP A 321 -1.88 27.29 -8.67
C ASP A 321 -2.16 27.27 -10.17
N LEU A 322 -3.33 26.78 -10.56
CA LEU A 322 -3.74 26.76 -11.96
C LEU A 322 -4.06 28.16 -12.45
N LEU A 323 -4.75 28.96 -11.64
CA LEU A 323 -5.13 30.33 -11.97
C LEU A 323 -3.93 31.28 -12.01
N ALA A 324 -3.02 31.20 -11.03
CA ALA A 324 -1.78 31.96 -11.00
C ALA A 324 -0.91 31.72 -12.24
N ALA A 325 -0.85 30.46 -12.67
CA ALA A 325 -0.12 30.07 -13.88
C ALA A 325 -0.73 30.64 -15.18
N GLU A 326 -2.03 30.86 -15.24
CA GLU A 326 -2.70 31.51 -16.40
C GLU A 326 -2.46 33.02 -16.41
N GLU A 327 -2.29 33.65 -15.25
CA GLU A 327 -1.95 35.07 -15.11
C GLU A 327 -0.47 35.39 -15.38
N GLY A 328 0.35 34.35 -15.62
CA GLY A 328 1.78 34.49 -15.97
C GLY A 328 2.72 34.54 -14.76
N GLU A 329 2.22 34.24 -13.59
CA GLU A 329 3.06 33.97 -12.44
C GLU A 329 3.64 32.54 -12.57
N GLU A 330 4.90 32.45 -13.02
CA GLU A 330 5.59 31.15 -12.99
C GLU A 330 5.87 30.79 -11.53
N PRO A 331 5.45 29.60 -11.06
CA PRO A 331 5.84 29.12 -9.75
C PRO A 331 7.36 29.08 -9.66
N GLU A 332 7.90 29.39 -8.47
CA GLU A 332 9.34 29.31 -8.24
C GLU A 332 9.85 27.93 -8.71
N PRO A 333 10.89 27.88 -9.55
CA PRO A 333 11.37 26.63 -10.09
C PRO A 333 11.82 25.74 -8.92
N VAL A 334 11.15 24.60 -8.74
CA VAL A 334 11.64 23.55 -7.86
C VAL A 334 13.07 23.27 -8.28
N THR A 335 14.04 23.55 -7.40
CA THR A 335 15.46 23.35 -7.69
C THR A 335 15.74 21.86 -7.76
N LEU A 336 15.36 21.23 -8.88
CA LEU A 336 15.79 19.89 -9.20
C LEU A 336 17.30 19.94 -9.42
N VAL A 337 18.05 19.18 -8.62
CA VAL A 337 19.46 18.90 -8.88
C VAL A 337 19.51 18.02 -10.13
N GLY A 338 19.34 18.64 -11.28
CA GLY A 338 19.32 18.02 -12.61
C GLY A 338 20.46 18.51 -13.49
N PRO A 339 20.62 17.98 -14.70
CA PRO A 339 21.59 18.49 -15.67
C PRO A 339 21.29 19.96 -15.95
N LYS A 340 22.33 20.79 -15.94
CA LYS A 340 22.22 22.23 -16.14
C LYS A 340 21.65 22.65 -17.52
N VAL A 341 21.70 21.74 -18.50
CA VAL A 341 21.11 21.93 -19.83
C VAL A 341 19.90 21.01 -19.93
N THR A 342 18.73 21.57 -20.23
CA THR A 342 17.47 20.85 -20.38
C THR A 342 17.42 20.04 -21.68
N ALA A 343 16.43 19.12 -21.81
CA ALA A 343 16.20 18.37 -23.04
C ALA A 343 15.88 19.31 -24.22
N SER A 344 15.19 20.43 -23.96
CA SER A 344 14.92 21.49 -24.93
C SER A 344 16.23 22.11 -25.45
N GLY A 345 17.21 22.35 -24.57
CA GLY A 345 18.53 22.84 -24.96
C GLY A 345 19.26 21.89 -25.90
N TRP A 346 19.24 20.60 -25.61
CA TRP A 346 19.83 19.59 -26.49
C TRP A 346 19.10 19.45 -27.83
N ARG A 347 17.74 19.52 -27.86
CA ARG A 347 16.95 19.55 -29.10
C ARG A 347 17.32 20.78 -29.95
N SER A 348 17.42 21.96 -29.33
CA SER A 348 17.79 23.20 -30.00
C SER A 348 19.21 23.12 -30.59
N LEU A 349 20.17 22.54 -29.86
CA LEU A 349 21.52 22.29 -30.38
C LEU A 349 21.49 21.40 -31.63
N THR A 350 20.80 20.27 -31.54
CA THR A 350 20.69 19.31 -32.65
C THR A 350 20.08 19.96 -33.89
N ARG A 351 19.04 20.78 -33.72
CA ARG A 351 18.43 21.54 -34.79
C ARG A 351 19.38 22.56 -35.42
N LEU A 352 20.08 23.35 -34.61
CA LEU A 352 21.04 24.37 -35.08
C LEU A 352 22.20 23.74 -35.83
N MET A 353 22.67 22.56 -35.39
CA MET A 353 23.65 21.76 -36.12
C MET A 353 23.10 21.27 -37.46
N GLY A 354 21.88 20.73 -37.49
CA GLY A 354 21.23 20.30 -38.72
C GLY A 354 20.95 21.42 -39.72
N GLN A 355 20.73 22.62 -39.23
CA GLN A 355 20.60 23.84 -40.05
C GLN A 355 21.98 24.44 -40.49
N GLY A 356 23.07 23.86 -40.05
CA GLY A 356 24.42 24.35 -40.33
C GLY A 356 24.76 25.70 -39.66
N LYS A 357 24.03 26.09 -38.64
CA LYS A 357 24.30 27.30 -37.83
C LYS A 357 25.38 27.05 -36.77
N ILE A 358 25.46 25.82 -36.28
CA ILE A 358 26.53 25.32 -35.41
C ILE A 358 27.23 24.21 -36.21
N LYS A 359 28.54 24.33 -36.42
CA LYS A 359 29.30 23.46 -37.32
C LYS A 359 30.45 22.73 -36.64
N THR A 360 30.91 23.24 -35.51
CA THR A 360 32.07 22.68 -34.82
C THR A 360 31.70 22.24 -33.40
N PRO A 361 32.46 21.32 -32.82
CA PRO A 361 32.26 20.94 -31.41
C PRO A 361 32.44 22.10 -30.44
N GLU A 362 33.34 23.04 -30.75
CA GLU A 362 33.62 24.23 -29.95
C GLU A 362 32.39 25.17 -29.94
N GLU A 363 31.77 25.42 -31.11
CA GLU A 363 30.52 26.21 -31.20
C GLU A 363 29.35 25.52 -30.44
N ALA A 364 29.30 24.21 -30.45
CA ALA A 364 28.30 23.45 -29.72
C ALA A 364 28.50 23.57 -28.19
N GLN A 365 29.75 23.50 -27.75
CA GLN A 365 30.10 23.68 -26.35
C GLN A 365 29.81 25.11 -25.87
N GLU A 366 30.18 26.14 -26.66
CA GLU A 366 29.87 27.54 -26.35
C GLU A 366 28.36 27.80 -26.24
N PHE A 367 27.56 27.17 -27.12
CA PHE A 367 26.11 27.26 -27.03
C PHE A 367 25.55 26.65 -25.72
N LEU A 368 26.02 25.46 -25.33
CA LEU A 368 25.60 24.80 -24.09
C LEU A 368 26.04 25.58 -22.84
N GLU A 369 27.30 26.07 -22.82
CA GLU A 369 27.79 26.92 -21.73
C GLU A 369 27.00 28.23 -21.63
N GLY A 370 26.57 28.79 -22.77
CA GLY A 370 25.70 29.95 -22.81
C GLY A 370 24.34 29.68 -22.14
N LEU A 371 23.71 28.56 -22.44
CA LEU A 371 22.45 28.14 -21.79
C LEU A 371 22.64 27.91 -20.29
N GLU A 372 23.74 27.28 -19.88
CA GLU A 372 24.08 27.11 -18.46
C GLU A 372 24.30 28.46 -17.74
N ALA A 373 24.75 29.46 -18.44
CA ALA A 373 24.94 30.81 -17.95
C ALA A 373 23.67 31.70 -17.99
N GLY A 374 22.52 31.10 -18.40
CA GLY A 374 21.24 31.80 -18.44
C GLY A 374 20.92 32.52 -19.76
N ALA A 375 21.59 32.15 -20.86
CA ALA A 375 21.17 32.65 -22.17
C ALA A 375 19.74 32.17 -22.51
N PRO A 376 18.92 32.99 -23.19
CA PRO A 376 17.58 32.64 -23.55
C PRO A 376 17.54 31.41 -24.47
N MET A 377 16.63 30.47 -24.18
CA MET A 377 16.41 29.31 -25.02
C MET A 377 15.92 29.72 -26.40
N PRO A 378 16.49 29.18 -27.50
CA PRO A 378 15.96 29.43 -28.82
C PRO A 378 14.50 28.95 -28.96
N GLU A 379 13.67 29.82 -29.54
CA GLU A 379 12.25 29.45 -29.74
C GLU A 379 12.10 28.18 -30.59
N PRO A 380 11.13 27.31 -30.22
CA PRO A 380 10.81 26.09 -30.98
C PRO A 380 10.29 26.49 -32.38
N SER A 381 10.76 25.80 -33.40
CA SER A 381 10.49 26.14 -34.80
C SER A 381 9.47 25.21 -35.49
N THR A 382 9.18 24.04 -34.87
CA THR A 382 8.25 23.05 -35.40
C THR A 382 7.14 22.74 -34.39
N PRO A 383 5.97 22.26 -34.86
CA PRO A 383 4.92 21.79 -33.93
C PRO A 383 5.42 20.68 -32.99
N GLU A 384 6.32 19.81 -33.46
CA GLU A 384 6.95 18.77 -32.65
C GLU A 384 7.76 19.39 -31.50
N GLU A 385 8.65 20.34 -31.81
CA GLU A 385 9.45 21.03 -30.78
C GLU A 385 8.57 21.76 -29.77
N GLN A 386 7.53 22.48 -30.25
CA GLN A 386 6.58 23.19 -29.38
C GLN A 386 5.85 22.21 -28.43
N ALA A 387 5.41 21.06 -28.93
CA ALA A 387 4.76 20.06 -28.12
C ALA A 387 5.70 19.44 -27.08
N LEU A 388 6.95 19.14 -27.46
CA LEU A 388 7.95 18.60 -26.55
C LEU A 388 8.38 19.61 -25.48
N ASP A 389 8.43 20.90 -25.78
CA ASP A 389 8.73 21.95 -24.79
C ASP A 389 7.58 22.12 -23.79
N LEU A 390 6.32 22.05 -24.24
CA LEU A 390 5.16 21.99 -23.32
C LEU A 390 5.18 20.74 -22.43
N LEU A 391 5.59 19.62 -22.99
CA LEU A 391 5.67 18.38 -22.22
C LEU A 391 6.81 18.43 -21.19
N GLU A 392 7.95 19.06 -21.51
CA GLU A 392 9.03 19.31 -20.55
C GLU A 392 8.52 20.17 -19.37
N GLN A 393 7.73 21.20 -19.64
CA GLN A 393 7.05 21.97 -18.60
C GLN A 393 6.06 21.11 -17.81
N ALA A 394 5.32 20.18 -18.47
CA ALA A 394 4.39 19.28 -17.80
C ALA A 394 5.09 18.36 -16.79
N TYR A 395 6.32 17.91 -17.06
CA TYR A 395 7.09 17.06 -16.15
C TYR A 395 7.49 17.76 -14.84
N VAL A 396 7.65 19.08 -14.87
CA VAL A 396 8.02 19.86 -13.68
C VAL A 396 6.83 20.55 -13.02
N ALA A 397 5.70 20.66 -13.72
CA ALA A 397 4.48 21.22 -13.18
C ALA A 397 3.83 20.25 -12.18
N LEU A 398 3.04 20.78 -11.25
CA LEU A 398 2.26 20.02 -10.28
C LEU A 398 0.78 20.05 -10.63
N GLY A 399 0.02 19.15 -10.03
CA GLY A 399 -1.43 19.13 -10.07
C GLY A 399 -2.02 19.12 -11.49
N ARG A 400 -3.16 19.77 -11.64
CA ARG A 400 -3.94 19.85 -12.89
C ARG A 400 -3.17 20.51 -14.05
N ARG A 401 -2.28 21.44 -13.74
CA ARG A 401 -1.48 22.18 -14.75
C ARG A 401 -0.69 21.23 -15.65
N ARG A 402 -0.09 20.17 -15.09
CA ARG A 402 0.68 19.19 -15.86
C ARG A 402 -0.15 18.46 -16.92
N LEU A 403 -1.41 18.12 -16.59
CA LEU A 403 -2.33 17.47 -17.53
C LEU A 403 -2.72 18.43 -18.67
N LEU A 404 -2.98 19.69 -18.35
CA LEU A 404 -3.32 20.71 -19.35
C LEU A 404 -2.16 20.96 -20.30
N LEU A 405 -0.92 21.04 -19.82
CA LEU A 405 0.26 21.19 -20.66
C LEU A 405 0.44 20.02 -21.61
N ALA A 406 0.28 18.78 -21.13
CA ALA A 406 0.35 17.59 -21.97
C ALA A 406 -0.79 17.54 -23.03
N ARG A 407 -2.02 17.95 -22.68
CA ARG A 407 -3.14 18.08 -23.63
C ARG A 407 -2.89 19.18 -24.66
N ARG A 408 -2.31 20.33 -24.26
CA ARG A 408 -1.88 21.39 -25.20
C ARG A 408 -0.81 20.87 -26.16
N ALA A 409 0.15 20.08 -25.68
CA ALA A 409 1.15 19.45 -26.54
C ALA A 409 0.49 18.57 -27.63
N LEU A 410 -0.49 17.75 -27.25
CA LEU A 410 -1.24 16.93 -28.22
C LEU A 410 -2.12 17.76 -29.18
N ALA A 411 -2.63 18.90 -28.74
CA ALA A 411 -3.38 19.79 -29.62
C ALA A 411 -2.49 20.41 -30.71
N ILE A 412 -1.20 20.64 -30.42
CA ILE A 412 -0.21 21.16 -31.38
C ILE A 412 0.33 20.02 -32.25
N TRP A 413 0.70 18.90 -31.64
CA TRP A 413 1.26 17.75 -32.34
C TRP A 413 0.58 16.44 -31.87
N PRO A 414 -0.51 16.00 -32.53
CA PRO A 414 -1.25 14.79 -32.14
C PRO A 414 -0.44 13.51 -32.16
N ASP A 415 0.67 13.47 -32.90
CA ASP A 415 1.54 12.31 -33.02
C ASP A 415 2.66 12.28 -31.96
N CYS A 416 2.53 13.07 -30.90
CA CYS A 416 3.43 13.07 -29.74
C CYS A 416 3.21 11.83 -28.86
N ALA A 417 3.90 10.71 -29.15
CA ALA A 417 3.80 9.47 -28.39
C ALA A 417 4.09 9.65 -26.89
N GLU A 418 5.05 10.53 -26.57
CA GLU A 418 5.44 10.80 -25.19
C GLU A 418 4.34 11.51 -24.39
N ALA A 419 3.59 12.44 -25.01
CA ALA A 419 2.48 13.11 -24.35
C ALA A 419 1.31 12.14 -24.06
N TRP A 420 1.02 11.21 -24.97
CA TRP A 420 0.07 10.12 -24.72
C TRP A 420 0.51 9.23 -23.56
N ARG A 421 1.78 8.84 -23.52
CA ARG A 421 2.36 8.06 -22.43
C ARG A 421 2.28 8.81 -21.09
N PHE A 422 2.57 10.11 -21.12
CA PHE A 422 2.48 10.97 -19.94
C PHE A 422 1.05 10.94 -19.36
N LEU A 423 0.04 11.22 -20.19
CA LEU A 423 -1.37 11.22 -19.75
C LEU A 423 -1.81 9.83 -19.27
N ALA A 424 -1.35 8.76 -19.92
CA ALA A 424 -1.65 7.39 -19.49
C ALA A 424 -1.06 7.06 -18.10
N GLY A 425 0.08 7.63 -17.75
CA GLY A 425 0.70 7.47 -16.44
C GLY A 425 0.04 8.30 -15.33
N GLU A 426 -0.75 9.33 -15.69
CA GLU A 426 -1.41 10.22 -14.73
C GLU A 426 -2.85 9.79 -14.41
N THR A 427 -3.48 8.93 -15.21
CA THR A 427 -4.83 8.44 -14.92
C THR A 427 -4.79 7.22 -13.98
N LEU A 428 -5.76 7.15 -13.08
CA LEU A 428 -5.98 6.01 -12.18
C LEU A 428 -7.06 5.05 -12.71
N ASP A 429 -7.58 5.30 -13.91
CA ASP A 429 -8.52 4.41 -14.57
C ASP A 429 -7.77 3.52 -15.57
N ASP A 430 -7.69 2.24 -15.26
CA ASP A 430 -6.94 1.26 -16.07
C ASP A 430 -7.45 1.17 -17.52
N ALA A 431 -8.77 1.36 -17.74
CA ALA A 431 -9.32 1.30 -19.07
C ALA A 431 -8.97 2.55 -19.88
N GLU A 432 -8.98 3.72 -19.24
CA GLU A 432 -8.51 4.97 -19.83
C GLU A 432 -7.01 4.94 -20.10
N ALA A 433 -6.21 4.47 -19.15
CA ALA A 433 -4.76 4.31 -19.33
C ALA A 433 -4.44 3.43 -20.55
N LEU A 434 -5.14 2.30 -20.67
CA LEU A 434 -4.98 1.39 -21.80
C LEU A 434 -5.32 2.04 -23.15
N ASP A 435 -6.40 2.84 -23.23
CA ASP A 435 -6.79 3.58 -24.43
C ASP A 435 -5.74 4.63 -24.79
N LEU A 436 -5.25 5.39 -23.80
CA LEU A 436 -4.22 6.41 -23.99
C LEU A 436 -2.89 5.79 -24.47
N PHE A 437 -2.45 4.67 -23.89
CA PHE A 437 -1.27 3.95 -24.37
C PHE A 437 -1.44 3.47 -25.82
N ARG A 438 -2.62 2.94 -26.22
CA ARG A 438 -2.90 2.53 -27.59
C ARG A 438 -2.79 3.70 -28.56
N ARG A 439 -3.42 4.82 -28.25
CA ARG A 439 -3.31 6.05 -29.05
C ARG A 439 -1.87 6.52 -29.16
N GLY A 440 -1.09 6.39 -28.08
CA GLY A 440 0.32 6.72 -28.08
C GLY A 440 1.16 5.82 -28.99
N VAL A 441 0.90 4.51 -29.01
CA VAL A 441 1.54 3.59 -29.95
C VAL A 441 1.20 3.96 -31.38
N GLU A 442 -0.08 4.17 -31.71
CA GLU A 442 -0.51 4.59 -33.04
C GLU A 442 0.09 5.95 -33.47
N ALA A 443 0.17 6.90 -32.54
CA ALA A 443 0.81 8.19 -32.76
C ALA A 443 2.30 8.05 -33.08
N GLY A 444 3.03 7.24 -32.33
CA GLY A 444 4.43 6.95 -32.58
C GLY A 444 4.68 6.24 -33.91
N GLU A 445 3.81 5.30 -34.28
CA GLU A 445 3.86 4.63 -35.60
C GLU A 445 3.67 5.63 -36.76
N ARG A 446 2.74 6.57 -36.63
CA ARG A 446 2.55 7.64 -37.63
C ARG A 446 3.73 8.60 -37.69
N ALA A 447 4.27 9.00 -36.53
CA ALA A 447 5.41 9.90 -36.47
C ALA A 447 6.69 9.32 -37.10
N LEU A 448 6.95 8.01 -36.88
CA LEU A 448 8.13 7.33 -37.39
C LEU A 448 7.97 6.93 -38.87
N GLY A 449 6.76 6.63 -39.29
CA GLY A 449 6.47 6.14 -40.64
C GLY A 449 6.95 4.70 -40.90
N PRO A 450 6.39 4.03 -41.91
CA PRO A 450 6.65 2.61 -42.14
C PRO A 450 8.12 2.28 -42.52
N GLU A 451 8.80 3.22 -43.15
CA GLU A 451 10.20 3.04 -43.57
C GLU A 451 11.15 2.87 -42.38
N ALA A 452 10.89 3.53 -41.24
CA ALA A 452 11.72 3.39 -40.04
C ALA A 452 11.68 1.94 -39.52
N PHE A 453 10.50 1.33 -39.51
CA PHE A 453 10.31 -0.06 -39.03
C PHE A 453 10.96 -1.11 -39.94
N GLU A 454 11.12 -0.78 -41.22
CA GLU A 454 11.79 -1.68 -42.18
C GLU A 454 13.32 -1.51 -42.16
N LYS A 455 13.80 -0.25 -42.09
CA LYS A 455 15.24 0.05 -42.30
C LYS A 455 16.04 0.10 -40.99
N GLU A 456 15.40 0.52 -39.89
CA GLU A 456 16.06 0.78 -38.61
C GLU A 456 15.72 -0.26 -37.52
N ALA A 457 14.99 -1.33 -37.90
CA ALA A 457 14.72 -2.41 -36.94
C ALA A 457 16.03 -2.99 -36.39
N GLY A 458 16.10 -3.14 -35.07
CA GLY A 458 17.32 -3.55 -34.36
C GLY A 458 18.17 -2.38 -33.84
N ARG A 459 17.80 -1.12 -34.17
CA ARG A 459 18.55 0.07 -33.80
C ARG A 459 17.66 1.22 -33.26
N PHE A 460 16.42 0.94 -32.88
CA PHE A 460 15.47 1.96 -32.43
C PHE A 460 15.96 2.73 -31.19
N GLY A 461 16.72 2.10 -30.31
CA GLY A 461 17.34 2.79 -29.17
C GLY A 461 18.31 3.90 -29.52
N GLU A 462 18.87 3.89 -30.77
CA GLU A 462 19.76 4.94 -31.25
C GLU A 462 18.99 6.16 -31.79
N ILE A 463 17.69 6.03 -32.06
CA ILE A 463 16.84 7.07 -32.66
C ILE A 463 16.03 7.75 -31.57
N PRO A 464 16.23 9.06 -31.27
CA PRO A 464 15.52 9.75 -30.18
C PRO A 464 13.98 9.64 -30.27
N ALA A 465 13.39 9.86 -31.45
CA ALA A 465 11.94 9.75 -31.65
C ALA A 465 11.41 8.31 -31.44
N ALA A 466 12.20 7.30 -31.77
CA ALA A 466 11.82 5.91 -31.58
C ALA A 466 11.88 5.47 -30.11
N ARG A 467 12.68 6.13 -29.27
CA ARG A 467 12.68 5.85 -27.82
C ARG A 467 11.34 6.14 -27.18
N SER A 468 10.70 7.27 -27.49
CA SER A 468 9.36 7.60 -26.98
C SER A 468 8.31 6.56 -27.43
N TYR A 469 8.42 6.08 -28.69
CA TYR A 469 7.59 4.99 -29.19
C TYR A 469 7.80 3.67 -28.40
N LEU A 470 9.05 3.28 -28.17
CA LEU A 470 9.35 2.07 -27.39
C LEU A 470 8.83 2.17 -25.95
N GLN A 471 8.95 3.35 -25.32
CA GLN A 471 8.45 3.59 -23.97
C GLN A 471 6.92 3.51 -23.88
N VAL A 472 6.20 4.13 -24.83
CA VAL A 472 4.73 4.04 -24.82
C VAL A 472 4.25 2.62 -25.11
N ARG A 473 4.95 1.88 -25.97
CA ARG A 473 4.66 0.48 -26.27
C ARG A 473 4.93 -0.43 -25.08
N ALA A 474 5.99 -0.16 -24.31
CA ALA A 474 6.28 -0.85 -23.05
C ALA A 474 5.18 -0.58 -22.00
N GLY A 475 4.74 0.67 -21.85
CA GLY A 475 3.61 1.02 -20.99
C GLY A 475 2.31 0.33 -21.39
N LEU A 476 2.04 0.19 -22.70
CA LEU A 476 0.90 -0.59 -23.20
C LEU A 476 1.01 -2.06 -22.80
N ALA A 477 2.19 -2.66 -22.98
CA ALA A 477 2.42 -4.07 -22.64
C ALA A 477 2.24 -4.33 -21.15
N ASP A 478 2.76 -3.45 -20.30
CA ASP A 478 2.63 -3.52 -18.85
C ASP A 478 1.17 -3.37 -18.39
N ALA A 479 0.44 -2.39 -18.93
CA ALA A 479 -0.99 -2.22 -18.67
C ALA A 479 -1.83 -3.44 -19.10
N LEU A 480 -1.50 -4.05 -20.25
CA LEU A 480 -2.16 -5.27 -20.71
C LEU A 480 -1.87 -6.45 -19.77
N ALA A 481 -0.63 -6.61 -19.32
CA ALA A 481 -0.25 -7.67 -18.38
C ALA A 481 -1.00 -7.51 -17.05
N SER A 482 -1.04 -6.30 -16.48
CA SER A 482 -1.74 -5.97 -15.24
C SER A 482 -3.25 -6.23 -15.32
N LEU A 483 -3.87 -6.02 -16.49
CA LEU A 483 -5.27 -6.34 -16.76
C LEU A 483 -5.54 -7.81 -17.11
N GLY A 484 -4.53 -8.68 -16.99
CA GLY A 484 -4.64 -10.12 -17.30
C GLY A 484 -4.64 -10.46 -18.80
N ARG A 485 -4.43 -9.48 -19.70
CA ARG A 485 -4.33 -9.68 -21.16
C ARG A 485 -2.91 -10.08 -21.59
N ARG A 486 -2.37 -11.09 -20.91
CA ARG A 486 -0.95 -11.48 -20.94
C ARG A 486 -0.45 -11.87 -22.33
N GLU A 487 -1.27 -12.56 -23.15
CA GLU A 487 -0.91 -12.95 -24.51
C GLU A 487 -0.69 -11.75 -25.44
N GLU A 488 -1.46 -10.69 -25.27
CA GLU A 488 -1.27 -9.45 -26.00
C GLU A 488 -0.01 -8.73 -25.54
N ALA A 489 0.24 -8.69 -24.22
CA ALA A 489 1.46 -8.12 -23.64
C ALA A 489 2.73 -8.79 -24.20
N VAL A 490 2.75 -10.13 -24.31
CA VAL A 490 3.87 -10.88 -24.91
C VAL A 490 4.20 -10.34 -26.31
N SER A 491 3.17 -10.14 -27.16
CA SER A 491 3.38 -9.65 -28.53
C SER A 491 4.01 -8.25 -28.58
N HIS A 492 3.66 -7.38 -27.62
CA HIS A 492 4.24 -6.04 -27.54
C HIS A 492 5.69 -6.09 -27.02
N PHE A 493 5.99 -6.88 -26.00
CA PHE A 493 7.37 -7.05 -25.51
C PHE A 493 8.30 -7.67 -26.55
N GLU A 494 7.83 -8.71 -27.28
CA GLU A 494 8.61 -9.33 -28.37
C GLU A 494 8.92 -8.33 -29.49
N GLU A 495 7.96 -7.46 -29.82
CA GLU A 495 8.17 -6.43 -30.84
C GLU A 495 9.16 -5.35 -30.37
N ILE A 496 9.12 -4.95 -29.09
CA ILE A 496 10.14 -4.04 -28.51
C ILE A 496 11.53 -4.64 -28.67
N LEU A 497 11.70 -5.91 -28.30
CA LEU A 497 13.00 -6.61 -28.39
C LEU A 497 13.45 -6.86 -29.83
N ARG A 498 12.51 -6.97 -30.78
CA ARG A 498 12.82 -7.03 -32.21
C ARG A 498 13.35 -5.70 -32.75
N LEU A 499 12.74 -4.60 -32.29
CA LEU A 499 13.09 -3.23 -32.71
C LEU A 499 14.35 -2.71 -32.01
N ASP A 500 14.58 -3.10 -30.76
CA ASP A 500 15.76 -2.72 -29.98
C ASP A 500 16.26 -3.92 -29.13
N PRO A 501 17.11 -4.79 -29.70
CA PRO A 501 17.71 -5.91 -28.96
C PRO A 501 18.64 -5.49 -27.82
N GLY A 502 19.07 -4.22 -27.76
CA GLY A 502 19.85 -3.68 -26.65
C GLY A 502 19.09 -3.58 -25.35
N ASP A 503 17.75 -3.60 -25.43
CA ASP A 503 16.81 -3.64 -24.32
C ASP A 503 17.07 -2.63 -23.17
N PRO A 504 17.25 -1.35 -23.43
CA PRO A 504 17.48 -0.35 -22.40
C PRO A 504 16.26 -0.17 -21.46
N LEU A 505 15.09 -0.68 -21.84
CA LEU A 505 13.86 -0.62 -21.07
C LEU A 505 13.65 -1.82 -20.14
N GLY A 506 14.45 -2.88 -20.28
CA GLY A 506 14.29 -4.12 -19.53
C GLY A 506 13.05 -4.93 -19.92
N ALA A 507 12.58 -4.77 -21.16
CA ALA A 507 11.40 -5.46 -21.69
C ALA A 507 11.55 -6.99 -21.67
N GLN A 508 12.77 -7.51 -21.81
CA GLN A 508 13.05 -8.94 -21.74
C GLN A 508 12.70 -9.53 -20.38
N ARG A 509 13.01 -8.80 -19.29
CA ARG A 509 12.69 -9.25 -17.94
C ARG A 509 11.17 -9.33 -17.74
N LEU A 510 10.45 -8.28 -18.15
CA LEU A 510 8.98 -8.25 -18.07
C LEU A 510 8.33 -9.33 -18.92
N LEU A 511 8.87 -9.57 -20.12
CA LEU A 511 8.44 -10.67 -20.99
C LEU A 511 8.59 -12.04 -20.30
N ILE A 512 9.73 -12.27 -19.67
CA ILE A 512 10.00 -13.53 -18.95
C ILE A 512 8.98 -13.72 -17.83
N ASP A 513 8.70 -12.70 -17.03
CA ASP A 513 7.73 -12.77 -15.93
C ASP A 513 6.33 -13.11 -16.48
N VAL A 514 5.87 -12.45 -17.54
CA VAL A 514 4.58 -12.74 -18.18
C VAL A 514 4.53 -14.16 -18.78
N LEU A 515 5.62 -14.64 -19.38
CA LEU A 515 5.70 -16.02 -19.90
C LEU A 515 5.60 -17.07 -18.79
N LEU A 516 6.21 -16.81 -17.64
CA LEU A 516 6.14 -17.69 -16.46
C LEU A 516 4.71 -17.74 -15.88
N GLU A 517 4.01 -16.61 -15.83
CA GLU A 517 2.61 -16.54 -15.42
C GLU A 517 1.67 -17.29 -16.39
N LEU A 518 2.01 -17.31 -17.68
CA LEU A 518 1.32 -18.09 -18.70
C LEU A 518 1.68 -19.59 -18.69
N GLY A 519 2.65 -20.02 -17.87
CA GLY A 519 3.17 -21.38 -17.87
C GLY A 519 3.98 -21.75 -19.11
N ARG A 520 4.50 -20.75 -19.85
CA ARG A 520 5.34 -20.95 -21.06
C ARG A 520 6.83 -21.07 -20.68
N ASP A 521 7.13 -22.04 -19.83
CA ASP A 521 8.45 -22.21 -19.20
C ASP A 521 9.59 -22.38 -20.23
N GLU A 522 9.37 -23.07 -21.35
CA GLU A 522 10.38 -23.25 -22.41
C GLU A 522 10.69 -21.91 -23.12
N ALA A 523 9.66 -21.09 -23.36
CA ALA A 523 9.86 -19.78 -23.96
C ALA A 523 10.59 -18.82 -23.01
N ALA A 524 10.22 -18.83 -21.72
CA ALA A 524 10.91 -18.07 -20.69
C ALA A 524 12.39 -18.47 -20.58
N ALA A 525 12.69 -19.78 -20.58
CA ALA A 525 14.06 -20.29 -20.57
C ALA A 525 14.85 -19.84 -21.80
N ALA A 526 14.25 -19.90 -23.01
CA ALA A 526 14.90 -19.45 -24.24
C ALA A 526 15.24 -17.95 -24.22
N TRP A 527 14.42 -17.10 -23.58
CA TRP A 527 14.72 -15.68 -23.37
C TRP A 527 15.81 -15.49 -22.33
N LEU A 528 15.79 -16.22 -21.21
CA LEU A 528 16.86 -16.19 -20.19
C LEU A 528 18.23 -16.58 -20.78
N ASP A 529 18.27 -17.52 -21.73
CA ASP A 529 19.54 -17.94 -22.36
C ASP A 529 20.13 -16.87 -23.29
N ARG A 530 19.34 -15.86 -23.66
CA ARG A 530 19.80 -14.69 -24.43
C ARG A 530 20.25 -13.53 -23.54
N SER A 531 19.89 -13.58 -22.24
CA SER A 531 20.27 -12.53 -21.29
C SER A 531 21.78 -12.51 -21.07
N LEU A 532 22.33 -11.31 -20.98
CA LEU A 532 23.67 -11.13 -20.42
C LEU A 532 23.56 -11.24 -18.89
N GLU A 533 24.55 -11.88 -18.26
CA GLU A 533 24.65 -11.89 -16.80
C GLU A 533 24.85 -10.44 -16.33
N ASP A 534 23.79 -9.80 -15.84
CA ASP A 534 23.79 -8.39 -15.40
C ASP A 534 24.08 -8.23 -13.89
N GLY A 535 24.14 -9.35 -13.16
CA GLY A 535 24.39 -9.37 -11.72
C GLY A 535 23.16 -9.07 -10.86
N PHE A 536 21.98 -8.90 -11.46
CA PHE A 536 20.71 -8.72 -10.75
C PHE A 536 20.07 -10.06 -10.34
N PRO A 537 19.23 -10.10 -9.30
CA PRO A 537 18.63 -11.34 -8.78
C PRO A 537 17.61 -11.99 -9.73
N HIS A 538 17.05 -11.24 -10.68
CA HIS A 538 16.00 -11.72 -11.58
C HIS A 538 16.41 -12.98 -12.34
N GLU A 539 17.51 -12.96 -13.07
CA GLU A 539 17.96 -14.11 -13.86
C GLU A 539 18.23 -15.35 -12.99
N PRO A 540 19.09 -15.30 -11.95
CA PRO A 540 19.44 -16.50 -11.20
C PRO A 540 18.28 -17.07 -10.36
N TYR A 541 17.40 -16.26 -9.82
CA TYR A 541 16.22 -16.74 -9.09
C TYR A 541 15.18 -17.33 -10.04
N THR A 542 14.96 -16.73 -11.20
CA THR A 542 14.07 -17.27 -12.24
C THR A 542 14.59 -18.60 -12.79
N ARG A 543 15.90 -18.75 -13.00
CA ARG A 543 16.49 -20.05 -13.38
C ARG A 543 16.30 -21.11 -12.30
N ALA A 544 16.40 -20.73 -11.03
CA ALA A 544 16.16 -21.65 -9.92
C ALA A 544 14.68 -22.11 -9.88
N LEU A 545 13.74 -21.19 -10.11
CA LEU A 545 12.32 -21.48 -10.17
C LEU A 545 11.97 -22.38 -11.36
N LEU A 546 12.47 -22.08 -12.54
CA LEU A 546 12.27 -22.91 -13.74
C LEU A 546 12.82 -24.33 -13.58
N ALA A 547 14.03 -24.47 -13.04
CA ALA A 547 14.60 -25.78 -12.75
C ALA A 547 13.75 -26.55 -11.72
N PHE A 548 13.18 -25.85 -10.73
CA PHE A 548 12.27 -26.46 -9.76
C PHE A 548 10.93 -26.84 -10.41
N ARG A 549 10.33 -26.00 -11.26
CA ARG A 549 9.10 -26.34 -12.01
C ARG A 549 9.28 -27.59 -12.86
N ARG A 550 10.42 -27.74 -13.49
CA ARG A 550 10.72 -28.85 -14.38
C ARG A 550 10.96 -30.17 -13.65
N GLU A 551 11.70 -30.18 -12.56
CA GLU A 551 12.21 -31.40 -11.92
C GLU A 551 12.08 -31.43 -10.38
N GLY A 552 11.35 -30.49 -9.81
CA GLY A 552 11.23 -30.37 -8.36
C GLY A 552 12.58 -30.05 -7.69
N ASP A 553 12.81 -30.61 -6.51
CA ASP A 553 14.05 -30.44 -5.73
C ASP A 553 15.24 -31.20 -6.32
N SER A 554 15.55 -30.98 -7.57
CA SER A 554 16.66 -31.61 -8.30
C SER A 554 18.03 -31.03 -7.92
N LEU A 555 19.09 -31.70 -8.39
CA LEU A 555 20.46 -31.19 -8.21
C LEU A 555 20.63 -29.85 -8.94
N GLU A 556 20.05 -29.71 -10.13
CA GLU A 556 20.10 -28.51 -10.95
C GLU A 556 19.39 -27.35 -10.24
N ALA A 557 18.14 -27.55 -9.76
CA ALA A 557 17.40 -26.53 -9.03
C ALA A 557 18.18 -26.02 -7.80
N ARG A 558 18.79 -26.95 -7.05
CA ARG A 558 19.64 -26.58 -5.88
C ARG A 558 20.91 -25.83 -6.28
N GLN A 559 21.50 -26.12 -7.43
CA GLN A 559 22.67 -25.40 -7.94
C GLN A 559 22.31 -23.99 -8.38
N CYS A 560 21.19 -23.81 -9.10
CA CYS A 560 20.66 -22.52 -9.50
C CYS A 560 20.32 -21.66 -8.27
N LEU A 561 19.62 -22.22 -7.28
CA LEU A 561 19.31 -21.50 -6.04
C LEU A 561 20.56 -21.07 -5.27
N ARG A 562 21.61 -21.91 -5.23
CA ARG A 562 22.87 -21.51 -4.58
C ARG A 562 23.55 -20.32 -5.28
N LYS A 563 23.50 -20.26 -6.63
CA LYS A 563 23.99 -19.10 -7.38
C LYS A 563 23.15 -17.86 -7.08
N ALA A 564 21.82 -18.00 -7.10
CA ALA A 564 20.90 -16.92 -6.77
C ALA A 564 21.16 -16.32 -5.38
N LEU A 565 21.37 -17.16 -4.37
CA LEU A 565 21.71 -16.73 -3.01
C LEU A 565 23.06 -16.01 -2.91
N GLN A 566 24.00 -16.25 -3.83
CA GLN A 566 25.27 -15.53 -3.90
C GLN A 566 25.09 -14.13 -4.48
N VAL A 567 24.15 -13.95 -5.41
CA VAL A 567 23.81 -12.66 -6.01
C VAL A 567 23.04 -11.80 -4.99
N ASN A 568 21.95 -12.34 -4.44
CA ASN A 568 21.20 -11.60 -3.43
C ASN A 568 20.59 -12.55 -2.40
N ARG A 569 21.07 -12.48 -1.17
CA ARG A 569 20.65 -13.35 -0.04
C ARG A 569 19.34 -12.92 0.62
N PHE A 570 18.82 -11.73 0.32
CA PHE A 570 17.64 -11.17 1.00
C PHE A 570 16.33 -11.62 0.36
N VAL A 571 16.34 -11.97 -0.92
CA VAL A 571 15.17 -12.40 -1.70
C VAL A 571 14.32 -13.46 -0.98
N PRO A 572 14.88 -14.57 -0.46
CA PRO A 572 14.04 -15.58 0.20
C PRO A 572 13.31 -15.07 1.45
N GLY A 573 13.94 -14.14 2.19
CA GLY A 573 13.32 -13.56 3.37
C GLY A 573 12.07 -12.73 3.06
N LEU A 574 12.07 -12.06 1.91
CA LEU A 574 10.94 -11.26 1.42
C LEU A 574 9.86 -12.15 0.81
N LEU A 575 10.20 -13.05 -0.11
CA LEU A 575 9.24 -14.00 -0.72
C LEU A 575 8.52 -14.89 0.30
N LEU A 576 9.17 -15.22 1.41
CA LEU A 576 8.60 -16.02 2.49
C LEU A 576 7.87 -15.18 3.56
N GLY A 577 7.72 -13.87 3.37
CA GLY A 577 7.09 -12.98 4.36
C GLY A 577 7.81 -12.90 5.71
N ARG A 578 9.10 -13.31 5.77
CA ARG A 578 9.91 -13.28 7.00
C ARG A 578 10.57 -11.93 7.26
N ARG A 579 10.50 -11.05 6.28
CA ARG A 579 10.97 -9.67 6.32
C ARG A 579 9.89 -8.77 5.76
N GLU A 580 9.75 -7.61 6.37
CA GLU A 580 8.93 -6.53 5.81
C GLU A 580 9.63 -5.92 4.59
N LEU A 581 8.84 -5.44 3.64
CA LEU A 581 9.38 -4.69 2.50
C LEU A 581 10.04 -3.41 3.01
N PRO A 582 11.25 -3.09 2.57
CA PRO A 582 11.89 -1.83 2.91
C PRO A 582 11.06 -0.65 2.36
N PRO A 583 11.17 0.55 2.96
CA PRO A 583 10.58 1.75 2.36
C PRO A 583 11.16 1.98 0.95
N PRO A 584 10.43 2.64 0.06
CA PRO A 584 10.95 2.97 -1.27
C PRO A 584 12.32 3.64 -1.18
N PRO A 585 13.29 3.24 -2.03
CA PRO A 585 14.63 3.80 -1.96
C PRO A 585 14.60 5.30 -2.28
N SER A 586 15.35 6.09 -1.52
CA SER A 586 15.48 7.54 -1.72
C SER A 586 16.24 7.94 -2.99
N VAL A 587 16.81 6.96 -3.70
CA VAL A 587 17.56 7.15 -4.95
C VAL A 587 17.00 6.22 -6.05
N PRO A 588 16.97 6.66 -7.31
CA PRO A 588 16.33 5.90 -8.40
C PRO A 588 17.14 4.66 -8.87
N TRP A 589 18.31 4.39 -8.30
CA TRP A 589 19.15 3.25 -8.66
C TRP A 589 19.27 2.25 -7.52
N LEU A 590 19.15 0.98 -7.85
CA LEU A 590 19.30 -0.13 -6.93
C LEU A 590 20.78 -0.53 -6.81
N ARG A 591 21.23 -0.82 -5.59
CA ARG A 591 22.59 -1.33 -5.38
C ARG A 591 22.60 -2.85 -5.50
N PRO A 592 23.49 -3.45 -6.32
CA PRO A 592 23.61 -4.90 -6.41
C PRO A 592 23.78 -5.57 -5.04
N GLY A 593 23.01 -6.62 -4.78
CA GLY A 593 23.02 -7.37 -3.52
C GLY A 593 22.36 -6.66 -2.34
N SER A 594 21.66 -5.53 -2.55
CA SER A 594 20.94 -4.80 -1.51
C SER A 594 19.58 -5.41 -1.17
N GLU A 595 19.00 -4.96 -0.07
CA GLU A 595 17.64 -5.35 0.33
C GLU A 595 16.59 -4.69 -0.57
N ASP A 596 16.83 -3.46 -1.06
CA ASP A 596 15.96 -2.75 -2.01
C ASP A 596 15.87 -3.49 -3.35
N GLU A 597 17.00 -4.00 -3.85
CA GLU A 597 17.04 -4.83 -5.05
C GLU A 597 16.28 -6.15 -4.87
N ALA A 598 16.42 -6.79 -3.71
CA ALA A 598 15.67 -7.98 -3.38
C ALA A 598 14.16 -7.70 -3.29
N ALA A 599 13.78 -6.54 -2.76
CA ALA A 599 12.39 -6.11 -2.68
C ALA A 599 11.79 -5.89 -4.08
N ALA A 600 12.54 -5.24 -4.98
CA ALA A 600 12.10 -5.06 -6.36
C ALA A 600 11.83 -6.40 -7.07
N TYR A 601 12.74 -7.38 -6.90
CA TYR A 601 12.52 -8.73 -7.41
C TYR A 601 11.32 -9.43 -6.75
N ALA A 602 11.22 -9.37 -5.42
CA ALA A 602 10.13 -10.04 -4.70
C ALA A 602 8.77 -9.50 -5.14
N LEU A 603 8.63 -8.17 -5.27
CA LEU A 603 7.38 -7.54 -5.71
C LEU A 603 6.97 -7.94 -7.13
N SER A 604 7.92 -8.08 -8.07
CA SER A 604 7.61 -8.45 -9.46
C SER A 604 7.36 -9.96 -9.65
N SER A 605 7.90 -10.81 -8.77
CA SER A 605 7.92 -12.25 -8.97
C SER A 605 7.14 -13.05 -7.92
N GLU A 606 6.56 -12.37 -6.89
CA GLU A 606 5.84 -13.03 -5.79
C GLU A 606 4.73 -13.94 -6.31
N ASP A 607 3.90 -13.44 -7.23
CA ASP A 607 2.78 -14.19 -7.79
C ASP A 607 3.23 -15.47 -8.48
N VAL A 608 4.32 -15.41 -9.24
CA VAL A 608 4.87 -16.57 -9.96
C VAL A 608 5.40 -17.63 -8.99
N TRP A 609 6.05 -17.21 -7.89
CA TRP A 609 6.50 -18.12 -6.84
C TRP A 609 5.32 -18.74 -6.08
N GLN A 610 4.30 -17.95 -5.73
CA GLN A 610 3.10 -18.41 -5.03
C GLN A 610 2.28 -19.39 -5.89
N GLN A 611 2.14 -19.12 -7.18
CA GLN A 611 1.41 -19.97 -8.13
C GLN A 611 2.16 -21.26 -8.48
N THR A 612 3.46 -21.37 -8.16
CA THR A 612 4.23 -22.59 -8.40
C THR A 612 4.10 -23.55 -7.22
N PRO A 613 3.39 -24.70 -7.37
CA PRO A 613 3.15 -25.62 -6.26
C PRO A 613 4.44 -26.11 -5.60
N GLY A 614 4.57 -25.90 -4.30
CA GLY A 614 5.71 -26.36 -3.49
C GLY A 614 6.97 -25.52 -3.61
N ALA A 615 6.98 -24.42 -4.39
CA ALA A 615 8.19 -23.62 -4.60
C ALA A 615 8.58 -22.82 -3.35
N LEU A 616 7.62 -22.23 -2.64
CA LEU A 616 7.89 -21.50 -1.41
C LEU A 616 8.34 -22.44 -0.28
N GLU A 617 7.72 -23.60 -0.13
CA GLU A 617 8.13 -24.63 0.84
C GLU A 617 9.55 -25.16 0.52
N TRP A 618 9.85 -25.35 -0.77
CA TRP A 618 11.20 -25.71 -1.20
C TRP A 618 12.22 -24.62 -0.87
N LEU A 619 11.89 -23.37 -1.18
CA LEU A 619 12.73 -22.21 -0.87
C LEU A 619 12.99 -22.12 0.64
N GLU A 620 11.96 -22.30 1.45
CA GLU A 620 12.05 -22.32 2.91
C GLU A 620 12.98 -23.40 3.41
N GLN A 621 12.80 -24.65 2.94
CA GLN A 621 13.63 -25.78 3.36
C GLN A 621 15.10 -25.60 2.97
N ARG A 622 15.38 -24.97 1.83
CA ARG A 622 16.73 -24.78 1.31
C ARG A 622 17.45 -23.56 1.87
N THR A 623 16.71 -22.61 2.42
CA THR A 623 17.26 -21.40 3.04
C THR A 623 17.13 -21.38 4.57
N ALA A 624 16.54 -22.43 5.17
CA ALA A 624 16.51 -22.60 6.62
C ALA A 624 17.94 -22.64 7.18
N ILE A 625 18.26 -21.70 8.05
CA ILE A 625 19.51 -21.72 8.81
C ILE A 625 19.49 -23.00 9.66
N PRO A 626 20.46 -23.93 9.50
CA PRO A 626 20.48 -25.12 10.33
C PRO A 626 20.55 -24.68 11.80
N ARG A 627 19.50 -24.98 12.59
CA ARG A 627 19.57 -24.83 14.05
C ARG A 627 20.79 -25.61 14.50
N LYS A 628 21.79 -24.92 15.09
CA LYS A 628 22.89 -25.58 15.75
C LYS A 628 22.28 -26.59 16.71
N PRO A 629 22.66 -27.89 16.62
CA PRO A 629 22.16 -28.87 17.58
C PRO A 629 22.48 -28.36 18.98
N GLU A 630 21.48 -28.23 19.83
CA GLU A 630 21.69 -27.98 21.25
C GLU A 630 22.67 -29.03 21.77
N LYS A 631 23.81 -28.55 22.19
CA LYS A 631 24.78 -29.44 22.87
C LYS A 631 24.05 -29.96 24.10
N LYS A 632 23.54 -31.20 24.03
CA LYS A 632 23.09 -31.94 25.22
C LYS A 632 24.18 -31.82 26.28
N GLY A 633 23.87 -31.11 27.36
CA GLY A 633 24.76 -30.85 28.46
C GLY A 633 25.33 -32.15 28.98
N LYS A 634 26.64 -32.33 28.84
CA LYS A 634 27.34 -33.33 29.60
C LYS A 634 27.27 -32.89 31.06
N GLU A 635 26.48 -33.60 31.86
CA GLU A 635 26.55 -33.54 33.31
C GLU A 635 28.02 -33.72 33.76
N ALA A 636 28.64 -32.62 34.15
CA ALA A 636 29.94 -32.62 34.75
C ALA A 636 29.82 -33.15 36.18
N ARG A 637 30.20 -34.42 36.38
CA ARG A 637 30.49 -34.99 37.70
C ARG A 637 31.38 -34.01 38.46
N ARG A 638 30.82 -33.30 39.43
CA ARG A 638 31.58 -32.57 40.45
C ARG A 638 32.33 -33.58 41.33
N LYS A 639 33.62 -33.76 41.09
CA LYS A 639 34.55 -34.30 42.09
C LYS A 639 34.89 -33.20 43.08
N HIS A 640 34.68 -33.51 44.36
CA HIS A 640 35.17 -32.73 45.48
C HIS A 640 36.69 -32.54 45.40
N GLU A 641 37.15 -31.32 45.35
CA GLU A 641 38.51 -30.93 45.71
C GLU A 641 38.48 -29.85 46.80
N ALA A 642 39.26 -30.08 47.83
CA ALA A 642 39.37 -29.30 49.06
C ALA A 642 40.06 -27.92 48.84
N PRO A 643 39.89 -26.97 49.76
CA PRO A 643 40.32 -25.58 49.54
C PRO A 643 41.84 -25.41 49.71
N ARG A 644 42.51 -24.83 48.72
CA ARG A 644 43.93 -24.41 48.79
C ARG A 644 44.03 -22.99 49.40
N ARG A 645 44.93 -22.87 50.36
CA ARG A 645 45.33 -21.66 51.13
C ARG A 645 45.89 -20.55 50.20
N PRO A 646 45.79 -19.27 50.61
CA PRO A 646 46.27 -18.17 49.80
C PRO A 646 47.77 -17.93 49.93
N LYS A 647 48.49 -17.69 48.80
CA LYS A 647 49.89 -17.27 48.75
C LYS A 647 49.99 -15.74 48.89
N LYS A 648 50.86 -15.29 49.83
CA LYS A 648 51.26 -13.93 50.13
C LYS A 648 51.90 -13.24 48.93
N LYS A 649 51.42 -12.02 48.60
CA LYS A 649 52.11 -11.08 47.70
C LYS A 649 53.36 -10.52 48.35
N LYS A 650 54.56 -10.72 47.72
CA LYS A 650 55.75 -9.92 47.97
C LYS A 650 55.75 -8.65 47.12
N ARG A 651 55.89 -7.50 47.82
CA ARG A 651 56.25 -6.21 47.22
C ARG A 651 57.71 -6.21 46.80
N ARG A 652 58.05 -5.70 45.61
CA ARG A 652 59.35 -5.05 45.29
C ARG A 652 59.07 -3.92 44.34
N ARG A 653 59.44 -2.81 44.79
CA ARG A 653 60.15 -1.58 44.40
C ARG A 653 59.98 -1.17 42.93
#